data_262b229523a04b49a13b865c5731d51c
#
_entry.id   262b229523a04b49a13b865c5731d51c
#
_cell.length_a   1.000
_cell.length_b   1.000
_cell.length_c   1.000
_cell.angle_alpha   90.00
_cell.angle_beta   90.00
_cell.angle_gamma   90.00
#
_symmetry.space_group_name_H-M   'P 1'
#
loop_
_entity.id
_entity.type
_entity.pdbx_description
1 polymer ?
#
loop_
_entity_poly.entity_id
_entity_poly.type
_entity_poly.pdbx_seq_one_letter_code
_entity_poly.pdbx_strand_id
1 'polypeptide(L)'
;MSACSSSSKESSHGGGSGHRGITLNNTPRFNRRATRRGSSTESFLFCRAYHIGAADRVFAEESAPEHFPRDRTFRVRHIRLDVALDQVKGEVRGTATLTLSPLNDGLREIELDGDSLHIRKVTDGEGRVLEFDYDGARLSVRLARAVKADSEFFLRIAYDCKPRKGMFFVHPTKAYPKHPFMVWTQGEQEDNRSWFPSYDSPNQRMTSEVVVTVDEAQLAISNGRLVNEKRDAARKTRTFHWLQDIPHVNYLITIVSGEFDRAETAWEGVPLQYYVPKGEGAKIDDTFRYLPSMMTFFSKATGVKYPWAKYAQAVVRDFTFGGMENTTLTVLIDNCLVDPYTRPDYRPEGLFAHELAHQWFGDFITTKSWNDLWLNEGFASYFDPLWFEAEFGKDEFQWVMYETANGYFEEDARSYRRPIVTSKYHDNEDMLDAHTYNKAACVLHMMRFVLGDELWWKGIRHYVKRHALGNVETNDLKEAIAEATGRNLDKFFDQWFFKGGHPEFDVSWKYDDKTKLVALTVKQKQEVKDLTPLFSTLVEIELHAKDKIWQERIDISRPEQTFFIGSPSKPDAVLFDPNNWILKKLTFEKQKDELLHQLKNAKNVVPRIQACEGLSKILKDEDVIEGLRRALEKDSYFAVRRAAAKALGEIRTDEAKTALRTGVADKDSRVRRAAYEALGQWRADDEAFEVLAKAWREEKMYYAAGAAALAMGASRHARAFETIAKGLDRPAHGSIITRNGLLGLADLRDPKAIDAIRPYTEPGRAEFVRQSACMALGKIGDLLEDKRDDIRDLLVPLVRDANYRARFGAIQALAAMGDPKAVGELRKVQESDPLGFVRRGARRAIKQIQEKVAERSKKVEQQQELDKLKEENKDLKARVAKLESQVEKVLKKR
;
A
#
# COMPACT_ATOMS: atom_id res chain seq x y z
N MET A 1 12.98 17.49 -43.45
CA MET A 1 14.21 17.99 -44.05
C MET A 1 15.34 17.68 -43.13
N SER A 2 16.23 16.87 -43.62
CA SER A 2 17.66 16.67 -43.39
C SER A 2 18.09 16.30 -42.00
N ALA A 3 18.48 15.12 -41.72
CA ALA A 3 19.47 14.17 -42.26
C ALA A 3 20.92 14.46 -41.83
N CYS A 4 21.52 13.37 -41.44
CA CYS A 4 22.94 12.95 -41.48
C CYS A 4 23.64 12.92 -40.11
N SER A 5 24.15 11.86 -39.69
CA SER A 5 24.84 10.62 -40.08
C SER A 5 26.25 10.55 -39.50
N SER A 6 26.53 9.41 -38.87
CA SER A 6 27.72 8.54 -38.90
C SER A 6 29.07 9.16 -38.51
N SER A 7 30.01 8.46 -37.91
CA SER A 7 30.58 7.12 -38.05
C SER A 7 31.70 6.87 -37.01
N SER A 8 31.73 5.70 -36.47
CA SER A 8 32.76 4.65 -36.41
C SER A 8 34.25 4.97 -36.38
N LYS A 9 35.03 4.34 -35.49
CA LYS A 9 36.07 3.28 -35.69
C LYS A 9 36.83 2.96 -34.40
N GLU A 10 36.83 1.74 -34.10
CA GLU A 10 37.69 0.60 -33.82
C GLU A 10 39.16 0.85 -33.41
N SER A 11 39.60 0.11 -32.41
CA SER A 11 40.48 -1.08 -32.29
C SER A 11 41.25 -1.03 -30.97
N SER A 12 41.46 -2.05 -30.24
CA SER A 12 41.75 -3.46 -30.09
C SER A 12 42.99 -3.72 -29.19
N HIS A 13 42.90 -4.86 -28.45
CA HIS A 13 43.94 -5.68 -27.78
C HIS A 13 44.38 -5.24 -26.36
N GLY A 14 44.52 -6.08 -25.36
CA GLY A 14 44.50 -7.54 -25.19
C GLY A 14 45.25 -7.86 -23.91
N GLY A 15 45.03 -8.97 -23.28
CA GLY A 15 45.90 -9.53 -22.26
C GLY A 15 45.21 -9.97 -20.94
N GLY A 16 45.11 -11.28 -20.74
CA GLY A 16 44.46 -11.87 -19.57
C GLY A 16 45.45 -12.24 -18.46
N SER A 17 44.89 -12.44 -17.28
CA SER A 17 45.47 -13.28 -16.23
C SER A 17 44.38 -13.88 -15.40
N GLY A 18 44.39 -15.20 -15.23
CA GLY A 18 43.39 -15.93 -14.52
C GLY A 18 43.55 -15.86 -12.99
N HIS A 19 42.43 -15.85 -12.30
CA HIS A 19 42.38 -16.16 -10.88
C HIS A 19 41.27 -17.16 -10.57
N ARG A 20 41.63 -18.11 -9.71
CA ARG A 20 40.78 -19.24 -9.29
C ARG A 20 39.61 -18.75 -8.45
N GLY A 21 38.40 -19.17 -8.85
CA GLY A 21 37.20 -19.00 -8.07
C GLY A 21 37.14 -19.95 -6.87
N ILE A 22 36.80 -19.44 -5.73
CA ILE A 22 36.49 -20.23 -4.53
C ILE A 22 34.98 -20.47 -4.55
N THR A 23 34.60 -21.74 -4.69
CA THR A 23 33.21 -22.19 -4.59
C THR A 23 32.85 -22.29 -3.09
N LEU A 24 32.08 -21.39 -2.59
CA LEU A 24 31.46 -21.51 -1.27
C LEU A 24 30.09 -22.19 -1.42
N ASN A 25 30.08 -23.51 -1.20
CA ASN A 25 28.87 -24.26 -0.90
C ASN A 25 28.43 -23.92 0.53
N ASN A 26 27.46 -23.01 0.66
CA ASN A 26 26.68 -22.87 1.88
C ASN A 26 25.23 -22.64 1.50
N THR A 27 24.43 -23.69 1.66
CA THR A 27 22.96 -23.57 1.73
C THR A 27 22.60 -22.57 2.81
N PRO A 28 21.82 -21.52 2.53
CA PRO A 28 21.41 -20.61 3.57
C PRO A 28 20.38 -21.31 4.47
N ARG A 29 20.77 -21.69 5.65
CA ARG A 29 19.82 -21.86 6.75
C ARG A 29 19.19 -20.50 6.98
N PHE A 30 17.96 -20.36 6.56
CA PHE A 30 17.12 -19.22 6.90
C PHE A 30 17.05 -19.07 8.41
N ASN A 31 17.86 -18.18 8.96
CA ASN A 31 17.75 -17.75 10.32
C ASN A 31 16.56 -16.78 10.39
N ARG A 32 15.36 -17.32 10.68
CA ARG A 32 14.11 -16.60 10.92
C ARG A 32 14.24 -15.73 12.17
N ARG A 33 14.93 -14.62 12.09
CA ARG A 33 14.86 -13.50 13.04
C ARG A 33 15.47 -12.22 12.44
N ALA A 34 14.98 -11.80 11.28
CA ALA A 34 15.11 -10.40 10.89
C ALA A 34 13.88 -9.68 11.44
N THR A 35 14.09 -8.91 12.46
CA THR A 35 13.11 -7.95 12.96
C THR A 35 12.82 -6.97 11.85
N ARG A 36 11.59 -7.02 11.32
CA ARG A 36 11.08 -6.07 10.35
C ARG A 36 11.18 -4.66 10.90
N ARG A 37 11.81 -3.82 10.16
CA ARG A 37 11.75 -2.37 10.34
C ARG A 37 11.21 -1.77 9.07
N GLY A 38 10.23 -0.88 9.27
CA GLY A 38 9.44 -0.29 8.23
C GLY A 38 10.26 0.22 7.05
N SER A 39 9.88 -0.20 5.87
CA SER A 39 10.28 0.45 4.64
C SER A 39 9.68 1.86 4.62
N SER A 40 10.37 2.79 3.98
CA SER A 40 9.99 4.20 3.87
C SER A 40 8.78 4.48 2.97
N THR A 41 7.95 3.50 2.73
CA THR A 41 6.72 3.57 1.94
C THR A 41 5.52 4.10 2.72
N GLU A 42 5.72 4.98 3.70
CA GLU A 42 4.59 5.56 4.44
C GLU A 42 3.67 6.41 3.57
N SER A 43 4.13 6.95 2.43
CA SER A 43 3.24 7.66 1.49
C SER A 43 2.22 6.74 0.81
N PHE A 44 2.56 5.46 0.59
CA PHE A 44 1.67 4.47 -0.02
C PHE A 44 0.88 3.63 0.99
N LEU A 45 1.25 3.68 2.27
CA LEU A 45 0.64 2.84 3.29
C LEU A 45 -0.73 3.33 3.78
N PHE A 46 -1.13 4.54 3.44
CA PHE A 46 -2.42 5.07 3.87
C PHE A 46 -3.63 4.48 3.14
N CYS A 47 -3.44 3.95 1.92
CA CYS A 47 -4.47 3.17 1.23
C CYS A 47 -4.47 1.68 1.62
N ARG A 48 -3.54 1.23 2.47
CA ARG A 48 -3.40 -0.19 2.83
C ARG A 48 -3.88 -0.46 4.24
N ALA A 49 -4.88 -1.31 4.35
CA ALA A 49 -5.10 -2.07 5.57
C ALA A 49 -3.83 -2.90 5.85
N TYR A 50 -3.20 -2.68 7.01
CA TYR A 50 -2.02 -3.43 7.43
C TYR A 50 -2.32 -4.94 7.39
N HIS A 51 -1.55 -5.67 6.61
CA HIS A 51 -1.68 -7.12 6.50
C HIS A 51 -0.94 -7.81 7.64
N ILE A 52 -1.64 -8.69 8.33
CA ILE A 52 -1.12 -9.47 9.43
C ILE A 52 -1.03 -10.93 8.98
N GLY A 53 0.12 -11.52 9.11
CA GLY A 53 0.33 -12.95 9.19
C GLY A 53 0.69 -13.67 7.91
N ALA A 54 1.36 -14.78 8.09
CA ALA A 54 1.85 -15.65 7.05
C ALA A 54 0.90 -16.83 6.81
N ALA A 55 1.01 -17.40 5.63
CA ALA A 55 1.05 -18.83 5.41
C ALA A 55 -0.14 -19.58 4.86
N ASP A 56 -1.32 -19.05 4.64
CA ASP A 56 -2.18 -19.72 3.67
C ASP A 56 -2.33 -18.84 2.43
N ARG A 57 -1.84 -19.36 1.31
CA ARG A 57 -1.83 -18.64 0.03
C ARG A 57 -3.20 -18.57 -0.65
N VAL A 58 -4.26 -18.95 0.07
CA VAL A 58 -5.63 -18.91 -0.42
C VAL A 58 -6.21 -17.52 -0.07
N PHE A 59 -6.55 -16.76 -1.10
CA PHE A 59 -7.18 -15.44 -0.96
C PHE A 59 -8.61 -15.56 -0.44
N ALA A 60 -9.41 -16.44 -1.07
CA ALA A 60 -10.78 -16.71 -0.70
C ALA A 60 -10.96 -18.20 -0.44
N GLU A 61 -11.69 -18.57 0.61
CA GLU A 61 -12.06 -19.96 0.90
C GLU A 61 -13.02 -20.49 -0.19
N GLU A 62 -13.16 -21.82 -0.29
CA GLU A 62 -14.10 -22.41 -1.25
C GLU A 62 -15.54 -21.91 -1.08
N SER A 63 -15.92 -21.61 0.15
CA SER A 63 -17.23 -21.08 0.52
C SER A 63 -17.43 -19.59 0.20
N ALA A 64 -16.39 -18.86 -0.21
CA ALA A 64 -16.55 -17.45 -0.57
C ALA A 64 -17.46 -17.29 -1.78
N PRO A 65 -18.39 -16.33 -1.79
CA PRO A 65 -19.29 -16.11 -2.90
C PRO A 65 -18.55 -15.66 -4.16
N GLU A 66 -19.14 -15.98 -5.30
CA GLU A 66 -18.74 -15.37 -6.56
C GLU A 66 -19.57 -14.12 -6.82
N HIS A 67 -18.90 -13.06 -7.27
CA HIS A 67 -19.48 -11.75 -7.53
C HIS A 67 -19.53 -11.47 -9.02
N PHE A 68 -20.67 -11.02 -9.47
CA PHE A 68 -20.90 -10.62 -10.86
C PHE A 68 -21.55 -9.24 -10.91
N PRO A 69 -21.43 -8.50 -12.02
CA PRO A 69 -22.14 -7.24 -12.18
C PRO A 69 -23.66 -7.45 -11.94
N ARG A 70 -24.25 -6.56 -11.15
CA ARG A 70 -25.67 -6.63 -10.80
C ARG A 70 -26.56 -6.41 -12.02
N ASP A 71 -27.65 -7.15 -12.12
CA ASP A 71 -28.70 -6.94 -13.11
C ASP A 71 -29.32 -5.55 -12.99
N ARG A 72 -29.67 -4.98 -14.13
CA ARG A 72 -30.34 -3.68 -14.21
C ARG A 72 -31.68 -3.84 -14.92
N THR A 73 -32.74 -3.47 -14.28
CA THR A 73 -34.09 -3.40 -14.91
C THR A 73 -34.44 -1.96 -15.29
N PHE A 74 -33.70 -0.98 -14.78
CA PHE A 74 -33.88 0.44 -15.01
C PHE A 74 -32.55 1.17 -15.07
N ARG A 75 -32.56 2.42 -15.57
CA ARG A 75 -31.47 3.37 -15.48
C ARG A 75 -31.80 4.44 -14.48
N VAL A 76 -30.81 4.78 -13.61
CA VAL A 76 -30.85 6.02 -12.83
C VAL A 76 -30.28 7.13 -13.71
N ARG A 77 -31.12 8.13 -14.05
CA ARG A 77 -30.72 9.29 -14.88
C ARG A 77 -30.13 10.40 -14.01
N HIS A 78 -30.78 10.61 -12.88
CA HIS A 78 -30.42 11.68 -11.96
C HIS A 78 -30.81 11.32 -10.54
N ILE A 79 -30.01 11.76 -9.57
CA ILE A 79 -30.36 11.70 -8.15
C ILE A 79 -30.22 13.09 -7.53
N ARG A 80 -31.24 13.51 -6.79
CA ARG A 80 -31.21 14.71 -5.97
C ARG A 80 -31.38 14.33 -4.51
N LEU A 81 -30.43 14.76 -3.67
CA LEU A 81 -30.40 14.55 -2.24
C LEU A 81 -30.66 15.88 -1.53
N ASP A 82 -31.81 16.03 -0.88
CA ASP A 82 -32.10 17.15 0.03
C ASP A 82 -31.92 16.65 1.46
N VAL A 83 -30.81 17.01 2.13
CA VAL A 83 -30.42 16.45 3.43
C VAL A 83 -30.10 17.52 4.46
N ALA A 84 -30.45 17.26 5.70
CA ALA A 84 -30.04 18.04 6.88
C ALA A 84 -29.23 17.15 7.82
N LEU A 85 -28.10 17.67 8.28
CA LEU A 85 -27.15 16.93 9.12
C LEU A 85 -27.25 17.42 10.57
N ASP A 86 -27.51 16.52 11.52
CA ASP A 86 -27.37 16.77 12.96
C ASP A 86 -26.05 16.11 13.42
N GLN A 87 -25.00 16.91 13.50
CA GLN A 87 -23.64 16.42 13.78
C GLN A 87 -23.47 15.88 15.19
N VAL A 88 -24.22 16.44 16.16
CA VAL A 88 -24.11 15.99 17.56
C VAL A 88 -24.79 14.64 17.76
N LYS A 89 -25.94 14.41 17.08
CA LYS A 89 -26.66 13.14 17.17
C LYS A 89 -26.16 12.10 16.18
N GLY A 90 -25.34 12.50 15.20
CA GLY A 90 -24.90 11.63 14.12
C GLY A 90 -26.10 11.21 13.24
N GLU A 91 -27.02 12.13 12.95
CA GLU A 91 -28.26 11.86 12.22
C GLU A 91 -28.27 12.57 10.87
N VAL A 92 -28.80 11.86 9.87
CA VAL A 92 -29.17 12.41 8.56
C VAL A 92 -30.68 12.34 8.44
N ARG A 93 -31.29 13.43 8.00
CA ARG A 93 -32.70 13.47 7.63
C ARG A 93 -32.85 14.07 6.26
N GLY A 94 -33.53 13.36 5.36
CA GLY A 94 -33.58 13.84 3.99
C GLY A 94 -34.66 13.26 3.12
N THR A 95 -34.59 13.67 1.87
CA THR A 95 -35.38 13.14 0.76
C THR A 95 -34.42 12.85 -0.40
N ALA A 96 -34.42 11.61 -0.85
CA ALA A 96 -33.79 11.23 -2.11
C ALA A 96 -34.85 11.27 -3.23
N THR A 97 -34.59 12.03 -4.27
CA THR A 97 -35.42 12.08 -5.48
C THR A 97 -34.64 11.46 -6.62
N LEU A 98 -35.12 10.33 -7.15
CA LEU A 98 -34.51 9.64 -8.26
C LEU A 98 -35.33 9.84 -9.53
N THR A 99 -34.66 10.22 -10.64
CA THR A 99 -35.22 10.18 -11.99
C THR A 99 -34.79 8.86 -12.62
N LEU A 100 -35.74 8.04 -12.98
CA LEU A 100 -35.54 6.67 -13.44
C LEU A 100 -36.13 6.45 -14.83
N SER A 101 -35.56 5.53 -15.60
CA SER A 101 -36.16 5.04 -16.83
C SER A 101 -35.98 3.53 -16.97
N PRO A 102 -37.07 2.77 -17.29
CA PRO A 102 -36.98 1.32 -17.49
C PRO A 102 -36.11 0.97 -18.68
N LEU A 103 -35.46 -0.18 -18.65
CA LEU A 103 -34.78 -0.77 -19.80
C LEU A 103 -35.71 -1.55 -20.73
N ASN A 104 -36.81 -2.09 -20.18
CA ASN A 104 -37.81 -2.88 -20.88
C ASN A 104 -39.22 -2.39 -20.52
N ASP A 105 -40.18 -2.67 -21.40
CA ASP A 105 -41.59 -2.38 -21.14
C ASP A 105 -42.14 -3.19 -19.95
N GLY A 106 -43.05 -2.58 -19.21
CA GLY A 106 -43.82 -3.27 -18.20
C GLY A 106 -43.22 -3.27 -16.81
N LEU A 107 -42.22 -2.42 -16.53
CA LEU A 107 -41.62 -2.31 -15.18
C LEU A 107 -42.70 -1.93 -14.14
N ARG A 108 -42.84 -2.74 -13.09
CA ARG A 108 -43.80 -2.57 -11.99
C ARG A 108 -43.17 -2.47 -10.63
N GLU A 109 -41.93 -2.84 -10.49
CA GLU A 109 -41.20 -2.87 -9.23
C GLU A 109 -39.77 -2.32 -9.40
N ILE A 110 -39.33 -1.55 -8.40
CA ILE A 110 -38.00 -0.96 -8.31
C ILE A 110 -37.34 -1.49 -7.05
N GLU A 111 -36.18 -2.07 -7.18
CA GLU A 111 -35.34 -2.47 -6.05
C GLU A 111 -34.15 -1.52 -5.89
N LEU A 112 -34.03 -0.89 -4.72
CA LEU A 112 -32.97 0.01 -4.33
C LEU A 112 -32.24 -0.56 -3.10
N ASP A 113 -31.01 -0.13 -2.92
CA ASP A 113 -30.19 -0.41 -1.75
C ASP A 113 -30.44 0.64 -0.67
N GLY A 114 -30.40 0.20 0.59
CA GLY A 114 -30.48 1.06 1.75
C GLY A 114 -30.13 0.28 3.00
N ASP A 115 -29.01 0.59 3.65
CA ASP A 115 -28.56 -0.12 4.84
C ASP A 115 -29.01 0.61 6.11
N SER A 116 -29.91 -0.05 6.87
CA SER A 116 -30.37 0.43 8.17
C SER A 116 -31.01 1.84 8.13
N LEU A 117 -31.68 2.19 7.02
CA LEU A 117 -32.43 3.42 6.88
C LEU A 117 -33.81 3.31 7.53
N HIS A 118 -34.35 4.39 8.02
CA HIS A 118 -35.75 4.50 8.39
C HIS A 118 -36.54 5.17 7.25
N ILE A 119 -37.17 4.36 6.40
CA ILE A 119 -37.96 4.84 5.26
C ILE A 119 -39.33 5.32 5.78
N ARG A 120 -39.58 6.62 5.66
CA ARG A 120 -40.83 7.24 6.18
C ARG A 120 -41.94 7.22 5.15
N LYS A 121 -41.62 7.46 3.89
CA LYS A 121 -42.62 7.61 2.83
C LYS A 121 -41.96 7.47 1.46
N VAL A 122 -42.62 6.79 0.55
CA VAL A 122 -42.27 6.78 -0.87
C VAL A 122 -43.41 7.36 -1.69
N THR A 123 -43.11 8.24 -2.63
CA THR A 123 -44.10 8.84 -3.53
C THR A 123 -43.58 8.88 -4.95
N ASP A 124 -44.48 8.87 -5.93
CA ASP A 124 -44.16 9.14 -7.32
C ASP A 124 -44.02 10.65 -7.63
N GLY A 125 -43.82 10.98 -8.91
CA GLY A 125 -43.70 12.36 -9.39
C GLY A 125 -44.96 13.21 -9.22
N GLU A 126 -46.16 12.58 -9.12
CA GLU A 126 -47.42 13.22 -8.91
C GLU A 126 -47.76 13.38 -7.41
N GLY A 127 -46.89 12.90 -6.52
CA GLY A 127 -47.08 12.93 -5.06
C GLY A 127 -47.91 11.79 -4.49
N ARG A 128 -48.32 10.81 -5.32
CA ARG A 128 -49.08 9.65 -4.84
C ARG A 128 -48.18 8.75 -4.01
N VAL A 129 -48.71 8.29 -2.87
CA VAL A 129 -47.98 7.35 -2.01
C VAL A 129 -47.93 6.00 -2.68
N LEU A 130 -46.75 5.41 -2.70
CA LEU A 130 -46.48 4.08 -3.26
C LEU A 130 -46.29 3.08 -2.13
N GLU A 131 -46.73 1.85 -2.38
CA GLU A 131 -46.44 0.72 -1.49
C GLU A 131 -44.96 0.31 -1.63
N PHE A 132 -44.37 -0.03 -0.50
CA PHE A 132 -43.00 -0.52 -0.47
C PHE A 132 -42.79 -1.54 0.63
N ASP A 133 -41.85 -2.42 0.41
CA ASP A 133 -41.30 -3.34 1.43
C ASP A 133 -39.84 -2.97 1.69
N TYR A 134 -39.40 -3.04 2.93
CA TYR A 134 -38.04 -2.75 3.32
C TYR A 134 -37.57 -3.71 4.41
N ASP A 135 -36.51 -4.48 4.14
CA ASP A 135 -35.96 -5.51 5.04
C ASP A 135 -34.76 -5.03 5.90
N GLY A 136 -34.39 -3.75 5.76
CA GLY A 136 -33.22 -3.16 6.43
C GLY A 136 -31.99 -3.05 5.54
N ALA A 137 -32.01 -3.68 4.34
CA ALA A 137 -30.93 -3.64 3.35
C ALA A 137 -31.43 -3.32 1.92
N ARG A 138 -32.65 -3.77 1.59
CA ARG A 138 -33.30 -3.62 0.29
C ARG A 138 -34.65 -2.92 0.43
N LEU A 139 -34.87 -1.94 -0.44
CA LEU A 139 -36.14 -1.20 -0.56
C LEU A 139 -36.78 -1.58 -1.90
N SER A 140 -37.87 -2.36 -1.83
CA SER A 140 -38.69 -2.73 -3.00
C SER A 140 -39.92 -1.82 -3.08
N VAL A 141 -40.05 -1.09 -4.17
CA VAL A 141 -41.13 -0.11 -4.38
C VAL A 141 -42.03 -0.58 -5.51
N ARG A 142 -43.35 -0.75 -5.22
CA ARG A 142 -44.37 -1.10 -6.21
C ARG A 142 -44.88 0.14 -6.92
N LEU A 143 -44.76 0.19 -8.24
CA LEU A 143 -45.24 1.29 -9.05
C LEU A 143 -46.75 1.20 -9.24
N ALA A 144 -47.45 2.33 -9.20
CA ALA A 144 -48.89 2.41 -9.36
C ALA A 144 -49.38 1.85 -10.74
N ARG A 145 -48.52 1.90 -11.75
CA ARG A 145 -48.76 1.35 -13.09
C ARG A 145 -47.48 0.86 -13.71
N ALA A 146 -47.63 -0.03 -14.70
CA ALA A 146 -46.49 -0.46 -15.51
C ALA A 146 -45.91 0.73 -16.28
N VAL A 147 -44.59 0.88 -16.28
CA VAL A 147 -43.85 1.95 -16.98
C VAL A 147 -43.21 1.36 -18.23
N LYS A 148 -43.27 2.11 -19.33
CA LYS A 148 -42.69 1.73 -20.63
C LYS A 148 -41.20 2.00 -20.66
N ALA A 149 -40.48 1.23 -21.46
CA ALA A 149 -39.08 1.43 -21.74
C ALA A 149 -38.76 2.90 -22.10
N ASP A 150 -37.62 3.36 -21.66
CA ASP A 150 -37.04 4.69 -21.86
C ASP A 150 -37.93 5.89 -21.46
N SER A 151 -39.14 5.66 -20.90
CA SER A 151 -39.94 6.75 -20.32
C SER A 151 -39.42 7.15 -18.94
N GLU A 152 -39.33 8.45 -18.66
CA GLU A 152 -38.85 8.95 -17.37
C GLU A 152 -39.97 9.00 -16.33
N PHE A 153 -39.65 8.63 -15.11
CA PHE A 153 -40.51 8.80 -13.95
C PHE A 153 -39.70 9.09 -12.69
N PHE A 154 -40.34 9.58 -11.65
CA PHE A 154 -39.69 10.03 -10.41
C PHE A 154 -40.14 9.22 -9.23
N LEU A 155 -39.19 8.89 -8.36
CA LEU A 155 -39.43 8.41 -6.99
C LEU A 155 -38.89 9.42 -5.99
N ARG A 156 -39.71 9.75 -4.99
CA ARG A 156 -39.26 10.55 -3.83
C ARG A 156 -39.36 9.73 -2.58
N ILE A 157 -38.21 9.56 -1.91
CA ILE A 157 -38.08 8.71 -0.73
C ILE A 157 -37.68 9.59 0.45
N ALA A 158 -38.60 9.80 1.37
CA ALA A 158 -38.32 10.51 2.63
C ALA A 158 -37.80 9.53 3.67
N TYR A 159 -36.67 9.82 4.27
CA TYR A 159 -35.97 8.94 5.17
C TYR A 159 -35.23 9.69 6.28
N ASP A 160 -34.78 8.96 7.29
CA ASP A 160 -33.76 9.37 8.25
C ASP A 160 -32.90 8.16 8.63
N CYS A 161 -31.67 8.42 9.07
CA CYS A 161 -30.74 7.38 9.50
C CYS A 161 -29.68 7.88 10.49
N LYS A 162 -29.02 6.91 11.14
CA LYS A 162 -27.77 7.09 11.88
C LYS A 162 -26.70 6.19 11.26
N PRO A 163 -25.95 6.69 10.26
CA PRO A 163 -24.99 5.88 9.55
C PRO A 163 -23.90 5.32 10.48
N ARG A 164 -23.59 4.03 10.33
CA ARG A 164 -22.46 3.39 11.02
C ARG A 164 -21.24 3.26 10.11
N LYS A 165 -21.42 3.47 8.80
CA LYS A 165 -20.44 3.53 7.73
C LYS A 165 -20.99 4.43 6.61
N GLY A 166 -20.20 4.74 5.61
CA GLY A 166 -20.58 5.59 4.48
C GLY A 166 -20.62 7.09 4.82
N MET A 167 -21.05 7.48 6.02
CA MET A 167 -20.95 8.86 6.50
C MET A 167 -20.51 8.88 7.98
N PHE A 168 -19.56 9.75 8.30
CA PHE A 168 -18.88 9.81 9.59
C PHE A 168 -19.00 11.21 10.21
N PHE A 169 -19.22 11.25 11.51
CA PHE A 169 -19.41 12.45 12.28
C PHE A 169 -18.30 12.62 13.30
N VAL A 170 -17.53 13.68 13.19
CA VAL A 170 -16.50 14.08 14.14
C VAL A 170 -17.00 15.30 14.89
N HIS A 171 -16.93 15.27 16.20
CA HIS A 171 -17.33 16.40 17.05
C HIS A 171 -16.58 16.36 18.39
N PRO A 172 -16.55 17.48 19.14
CA PRO A 172 -15.97 17.51 20.48
C PRO A 172 -16.63 16.48 21.41
N THR A 173 -15.80 15.75 22.13
CA THR A 173 -16.24 14.80 23.17
C THR A 173 -15.49 15.08 24.47
N LYS A 174 -15.89 14.47 25.57
CA LYS A 174 -15.16 14.57 26.83
C LYS A 174 -13.68 14.12 26.68
N ALA A 175 -13.42 13.10 25.92
CA ALA A 175 -12.07 12.58 25.65
C ALA A 175 -11.31 13.46 24.65
N TYR A 176 -11.99 14.00 23.66
CA TYR A 176 -11.42 14.80 22.59
C TYR A 176 -12.09 16.19 22.51
N PRO A 177 -11.88 17.08 23.50
CA PRO A 177 -12.58 18.37 23.57
C PRO A 177 -12.18 19.34 22.46
N LYS A 178 -11.08 19.08 21.76
CA LYS A 178 -10.57 19.91 20.65
C LYS A 178 -10.90 19.37 19.26
N HIS A 179 -11.65 18.27 19.16
CA HIS A 179 -12.10 17.80 17.87
C HIS A 179 -12.98 18.85 17.19
N PRO A 180 -12.84 19.08 15.88
CA PRO A 180 -13.71 19.98 15.15
C PRO A 180 -15.11 19.36 15.01
N PHE A 181 -16.11 20.17 14.73
CA PHE A 181 -17.34 19.70 14.13
C PHE A 181 -17.10 19.44 12.64
N MET A 182 -17.15 18.20 12.22
CA MET A 182 -16.87 17.79 10.84
C MET A 182 -17.70 16.58 10.46
N VAL A 183 -18.14 16.54 9.21
CA VAL A 183 -18.78 15.37 8.59
C VAL A 183 -18.05 15.09 7.31
N TRP A 184 -17.84 13.83 7.02
CA TRP A 184 -17.30 13.37 5.73
C TRP A 184 -17.91 12.02 5.35
N THR A 185 -17.92 11.75 4.05
CA THR A 185 -18.44 10.50 3.50
C THR A 185 -17.33 9.67 2.87
N GLN A 186 -17.53 8.36 2.87
CA GLN A 186 -16.74 7.36 2.16
C GLN A 186 -17.72 6.39 1.51
N GLY A 187 -17.93 6.54 0.20
CA GLY A 187 -18.93 5.77 -0.53
C GLY A 187 -18.41 4.48 -1.13
N GLU A 188 -17.10 4.41 -1.40
CA GLU A 188 -16.49 3.23 -1.98
C GLU A 188 -16.37 2.11 -0.93
N GLN A 189 -16.75 0.88 -1.26
CA GLN A 189 -17.21 0.47 -2.58
C GLN A 189 -18.73 0.61 -2.77
N GLU A 190 -19.53 0.33 -1.78
CA GLU A 190 -21.00 0.37 -1.81
C GLU A 190 -21.58 0.87 -0.48
N ASP A 191 -20.93 1.87 0.13
CA ASP A 191 -21.28 2.36 1.46
C ASP A 191 -22.21 3.58 1.43
N ASN A 192 -22.48 4.17 0.26
CA ASN A 192 -23.44 5.25 0.13
C ASN A 192 -24.85 4.81 0.49
N ARG A 193 -25.21 3.53 0.30
CA ARG A 193 -26.48 2.94 0.78
C ARG A 193 -26.73 3.09 2.28
N SER A 194 -25.70 3.40 3.05
CA SER A 194 -25.83 3.54 4.51
C SER A 194 -26.33 4.93 4.95
N TRP A 195 -26.38 5.92 4.01
CA TRP A 195 -26.86 7.24 4.35
C TRP A 195 -27.91 7.82 3.38
N PHE A 196 -28.11 7.18 2.21
CA PHE A 196 -29.29 7.44 1.36
C PHE A 196 -29.70 6.21 0.55
N PRO A 197 -31.01 6.07 0.21
CA PRO A 197 -31.47 4.98 -0.63
C PRO A 197 -31.09 5.23 -2.09
N SER A 198 -30.48 4.24 -2.75
CA SER A 198 -29.99 4.36 -4.13
C SER A 198 -29.81 3.00 -4.80
N TYR A 199 -29.50 3.00 -6.08
CA TYR A 199 -28.88 1.86 -6.74
C TYR A 199 -27.36 1.97 -6.57
N ASP A 200 -26.83 1.29 -5.57
CA ASP A 200 -25.45 1.43 -5.14
C ASP A 200 -24.55 0.34 -5.73
N SER A 201 -24.25 0.48 -7.02
CA SER A 201 -23.37 -0.38 -7.78
C SER A 201 -22.60 0.45 -8.82
N PRO A 202 -21.35 0.13 -9.14
CA PRO A 202 -20.53 0.93 -10.05
C PRO A 202 -20.98 0.83 -11.52
N ASN A 203 -21.89 -0.08 -11.88
CA ASN A 203 -22.29 -0.33 -13.28
C ASN A 203 -23.34 0.63 -13.86
N GLN A 204 -23.65 1.72 -13.15
CA GLN A 204 -24.53 2.80 -13.61
C GLN A 204 -23.91 4.17 -13.38
N ARG A 205 -24.17 5.08 -14.32
CA ARG A 205 -23.77 6.50 -14.22
C ARG A 205 -25.00 7.38 -14.25
N MET A 206 -24.96 8.47 -13.45
CA MET A 206 -26.04 9.42 -13.32
C MET A 206 -25.49 10.81 -13.01
N THR A 207 -26.27 11.85 -13.28
CA THR A 207 -26.01 13.19 -12.73
C THR A 207 -26.52 13.26 -11.31
N SER A 208 -25.98 14.19 -10.50
CA SER A 208 -26.39 14.31 -9.11
C SER A 208 -26.53 15.77 -8.64
N GLU A 209 -27.49 15.98 -7.75
CA GLU A 209 -27.64 17.22 -6.99
C GLU A 209 -27.58 16.91 -5.48
N VAL A 210 -26.85 17.73 -4.74
CA VAL A 210 -26.81 17.65 -3.29
C VAL A 210 -27.20 19.01 -2.70
N VAL A 211 -28.33 19.04 -2.00
CA VAL A 211 -28.80 20.18 -1.22
C VAL A 211 -28.62 19.84 0.24
N VAL A 212 -27.57 20.36 0.84
CA VAL A 212 -27.19 20.02 2.22
C VAL A 212 -27.33 21.20 3.16
N THR A 213 -28.06 20.97 4.25
CA THR A 213 -28.28 21.96 5.32
C THR A 213 -27.46 21.59 6.54
N VAL A 214 -26.64 22.54 7.01
CA VAL A 214 -25.72 22.41 8.15
C VAL A 214 -25.87 23.62 9.10
N ASP A 215 -25.16 23.59 10.23
CA ASP A 215 -25.02 24.74 11.13
C ASP A 215 -24.44 25.96 10.38
N GLU A 216 -24.84 27.18 10.78
CA GLU A 216 -24.44 28.40 10.10
C GLU A 216 -22.94 28.71 10.15
N ALA A 217 -22.20 28.15 11.12
CA ALA A 217 -20.75 28.31 11.25
C ALA A 217 -19.98 27.43 10.22
N GLN A 218 -20.63 26.46 9.62
CA GLN A 218 -19.99 25.46 8.79
C GLN A 218 -20.13 25.72 7.29
N LEU A 219 -19.15 25.26 6.55
CA LEU A 219 -19.26 25.05 5.11
C LEU A 219 -19.75 23.62 4.85
N ALA A 220 -20.43 23.41 3.72
CA ALA A 220 -20.69 22.08 3.18
C ALA A 220 -20.33 22.06 1.71
N ILE A 221 -19.48 21.10 1.35
CA ILE A 221 -18.88 20.95 0.03
C ILE A 221 -19.34 19.61 -0.54
N SER A 222 -19.61 19.56 -1.85
CA SER A 222 -19.99 18.33 -2.55
C SER A 222 -19.49 18.34 -4.00
N ASN A 223 -19.88 17.34 -4.77
CA ASN A 223 -19.52 17.16 -6.17
C ASN A 223 -20.02 18.31 -7.08
N GLY A 224 -19.29 18.55 -8.17
CA GLY A 224 -19.69 19.51 -9.20
C GLY A 224 -19.54 20.98 -8.76
N ARG A 225 -20.39 21.83 -9.28
CA ARG A 225 -20.36 23.28 -9.03
C ARG A 225 -21.37 23.70 -7.98
N LEU A 226 -21.05 24.74 -7.22
CA LEU A 226 -21.99 25.39 -6.30
C LEU A 226 -23.02 26.19 -7.10
N VAL A 227 -24.28 25.81 -6.99
CA VAL A 227 -25.41 26.48 -7.67
C VAL A 227 -25.96 27.62 -6.84
N ASN A 228 -26.13 27.40 -5.53
CA ASN A 228 -26.69 28.36 -4.62
C ASN A 228 -26.25 28.11 -3.18
N GLU A 229 -26.19 29.19 -2.41
CA GLU A 229 -26.02 29.17 -0.95
C GLU A 229 -27.10 30.03 -0.32
N LYS A 230 -27.77 29.49 0.70
CA LYS A 230 -28.81 30.21 1.43
C LYS A 230 -28.53 30.13 2.93
N ARG A 231 -28.56 31.26 3.61
CA ARG A 231 -28.49 31.37 5.08
C ARG A 231 -29.88 31.59 5.67
N ASP A 232 -30.19 30.83 6.71
CA ASP A 232 -31.38 31.01 7.53
C ASP A 232 -30.95 31.43 8.94
N ALA A 233 -30.96 32.78 9.19
CA ALA A 233 -30.53 33.34 10.48
C ALA A 233 -31.45 32.94 11.63
N ALA A 234 -32.73 32.68 11.36
CA ALA A 234 -33.69 32.31 12.41
C ALA A 234 -33.45 30.87 12.90
N ARG A 235 -33.06 29.97 12.00
CA ARG A 235 -32.73 28.58 12.32
C ARG A 235 -31.24 28.37 12.60
N LYS A 236 -30.42 29.42 12.41
CA LYS A 236 -28.94 29.33 12.46
C LYS A 236 -28.39 28.24 11.58
N THR A 237 -28.84 28.18 10.33
CA THR A 237 -28.40 27.15 9.35
C THR A 237 -27.98 27.78 8.04
N ARG A 238 -27.14 27.06 7.31
CA ARG A 238 -26.78 27.34 5.92
C ARG A 238 -27.14 26.13 5.07
N THR A 239 -27.65 26.38 3.87
CA THR A 239 -27.99 25.35 2.89
C THR A 239 -27.16 25.60 1.65
N PHE A 240 -26.45 24.62 1.21
CA PHE A 240 -25.62 24.62 0.00
C PHE A 240 -26.24 23.71 -1.04
N HIS A 241 -26.34 24.20 -2.29
CA HIS A 241 -26.85 23.45 -3.42
C HIS A 241 -25.73 23.23 -4.42
N TRP A 242 -25.32 21.97 -4.58
CA TRP A 242 -24.28 21.51 -5.50
C TRP A 242 -24.90 20.74 -6.64
N LEU A 243 -24.34 20.87 -7.86
CA LEU A 243 -24.78 20.15 -9.06
C LEU A 243 -23.58 19.55 -9.78
N GLN A 244 -23.62 18.24 -9.94
CA GLN A 244 -22.77 17.46 -10.83
C GLN A 244 -23.57 17.08 -12.08
N ASP A 245 -23.40 17.87 -13.13
CA ASP A 245 -24.16 17.76 -14.39
C ASP A 245 -23.52 16.86 -15.46
N ILE A 246 -22.31 16.36 -15.20
CA ILE A 246 -21.67 15.30 -15.99
C ILE A 246 -21.87 13.98 -15.26
N PRO A 247 -22.37 12.93 -15.95
CA PRO A 247 -22.67 11.66 -15.29
C PRO A 247 -21.46 11.01 -14.62
N HIS A 248 -21.64 10.60 -13.36
CA HIS A 248 -20.67 9.84 -12.57
C HIS A 248 -21.36 8.67 -11.84
N VAL A 249 -20.60 7.83 -11.14
CA VAL A 249 -21.13 6.66 -10.42
C VAL A 249 -21.53 6.98 -8.99
N ASN A 250 -22.42 6.17 -8.42
CA ASN A 250 -23.03 6.43 -7.10
C ASN A 250 -22.00 6.54 -5.97
N TYR A 251 -20.99 5.66 -5.90
CA TYR A 251 -20.03 5.63 -4.82
C TYR A 251 -19.18 6.93 -4.71
N LEU A 252 -19.10 7.71 -5.80
CA LEU A 252 -18.38 8.98 -5.86
C LEU A 252 -19.18 10.19 -5.35
N ILE A 253 -20.47 10.00 -4.97
CA ILE A 253 -21.27 11.07 -4.37
C ILE A 253 -20.76 11.30 -2.94
N THR A 254 -20.43 12.56 -2.63
CA THR A 254 -19.77 12.90 -1.36
C THR A 254 -20.32 14.18 -0.74
N ILE A 255 -20.28 14.24 0.58
CA ILE A 255 -20.50 15.46 1.37
C ILE A 255 -19.33 15.60 2.36
N VAL A 256 -18.74 16.79 2.39
CA VAL A 256 -17.80 17.19 3.43
C VAL A 256 -18.34 18.46 4.08
N SER A 257 -18.48 18.46 5.41
CA SER A 257 -18.93 19.64 6.16
C SER A 257 -18.05 19.91 7.36
N GLY A 258 -17.81 21.18 7.67
CA GLY A 258 -17.01 21.60 8.82
C GLY A 258 -16.59 23.07 8.78
N GLU A 259 -15.76 23.45 9.74
CA GLU A 259 -15.05 24.73 9.71
C GLU A 259 -13.69 24.51 9.06
N PHE A 260 -13.42 25.24 7.98
CA PHE A 260 -12.20 25.12 7.17
C PHE A 260 -11.50 26.45 6.99
N ASP A 261 -10.17 26.44 7.00
CA ASP A 261 -9.38 27.41 6.26
C ASP A 261 -9.36 26.99 4.79
N ARG A 262 -9.41 27.97 3.88
CA ARG A 262 -9.54 27.69 2.45
C ARG A 262 -8.63 28.57 1.62
N ALA A 263 -8.16 28.01 0.51
CA ALA A 263 -7.51 28.74 -0.56
C ALA A 263 -8.08 28.28 -1.90
N GLU A 264 -7.94 29.11 -2.91
CA GLU A 264 -8.35 28.80 -4.27
C GLU A 264 -7.30 29.33 -5.26
N THR A 265 -6.97 28.51 -6.23
CA THR A 265 -6.20 28.87 -7.41
C THR A 265 -6.92 28.40 -8.65
N ALA A 266 -6.32 28.52 -9.84
CA ALA A 266 -6.91 28.00 -11.06
C ALA A 266 -5.85 27.38 -11.94
N TRP A 267 -6.26 26.33 -12.67
CA TRP A 267 -5.48 25.72 -13.75
C TRP A 267 -6.30 25.76 -15.03
N GLU A 268 -5.80 26.49 -16.03
CA GLU A 268 -6.47 26.65 -17.36
C GLU A 268 -7.99 26.95 -17.30
N GLY A 269 -8.39 27.73 -16.29
CA GLY A 269 -9.79 28.12 -16.08
C GLY A 269 -10.60 27.15 -15.19
N VAL A 270 -10.02 26.02 -14.79
CA VAL A 270 -10.61 25.11 -13.79
C VAL A 270 -10.24 25.59 -12.39
N PRO A 271 -11.22 25.87 -11.50
CA PRO A 271 -10.95 26.21 -10.11
C PRO A 271 -10.27 25.05 -9.38
N LEU A 272 -9.17 25.34 -8.69
CA LEU A 272 -8.48 24.41 -7.77
C LEU A 272 -8.73 24.93 -6.36
N GLN A 273 -9.49 24.16 -5.56
CA GLN A 273 -9.97 24.56 -4.25
C GLN A 273 -9.35 23.69 -3.16
N TYR A 274 -8.88 24.31 -2.09
CA TYR A 274 -8.26 23.62 -0.97
C TYR A 274 -9.01 23.96 0.31
N TYR A 275 -9.43 22.93 1.04
CA TYR A 275 -10.11 23.02 2.31
C TYR A 275 -9.34 22.22 3.35
N VAL A 276 -8.81 22.89 4.36
CA VAL A 276 -8.06 22.23 5.45
C VAL A 276 -8.72 22.56 6.79
N PRO A 277 -8.58 21.71 7.83
CA PRO A 277 -9.15 22.01 9.14
C PRO A 277 -8.75 23.41 9.61
N LYS A 278 -9.66 24.10 10.27
CA LYS A 278 -9.45 25.47 10.76
C LYS A 278 -8.19 25.56 11.63
N GLY A 279 -7.33 26.54 11.33
CA GLY A 279 -6.03 26.73 11.95
C GLY A 279 -4.86 26.10 11.20
N GLU A 280 -5.11 25.32 10.12
CA GLU A 280 -4.09 24.64 9.32
C GLU A 280 -3.79 25.37 7.99
N GLY A 281 -4.38 26.52 7.74
CA GLY A 281 -4.28 27.27 6.48
C GLY A 281 -2.86 27.55 6.02
N ALA A 282 -1.93 27.79 6.96
CA ALA A 282 -0.52 28.03 6.65
C ALA A 282 0.21 26.85 5.96
N LYS A 283 -0.36 25.64 6.00
CA LYS A 283 0.22 24.45 5.36
C LYS A 283 -0.23 24.25 3.91
N ILE A 284 -1.24 25.00 3.44
CA ILE A 284 -1.85 24.78 2.11
C ILE A 284 -0.82 24.90 1.01
N ASP A 285 -0.06 25.97 0.95
CA ASP A 285 0.85 26.26 -0.14
C ASP A 285 1.95 25.20 -0.28
N ASP A 286 2.55 24.76 0.83
CA ASP A 286 3.60 23.72 0.78
C ASP A 286 3.01 22.34 0.50
N THR A 287 1.83 22.06 1.01
CA THR A 287 1.18 20.75 0.84
C THR A 287 0.75 20.54 -0.62
N PHE A 288 0.08 21.49 -1.23
CA PHE A 288 -0.58 21.33 -2.54
C PHE A 288 0.16 21.97 -3.73
N ARG A 289 1.39 22.41 -3.55
CA ARG A 289 2.18 23.19 -4.55
C ARG A 289 2.32 22.55 -5.92
N TYR A 290 2.25 21.22 -6.02
CA TYR A 290 2.43 20.49 -7.28
C TYR A 290 1.15 20.18 -8.03
N LEU A 291 -0.01 20.51 -7.49
CA LEU A 291 -1.30 20.17 -8.10
C LEU A 291 -1.45 20.71 -9.55
N PRO A 292 -1.04 21.96 -9.87
CA PRO A 292 -1.13 22.44 -11.26
C PRO A 292 -0.24 21.65 -12.23
N SER A 293 0.93 21.19 -11.80
CA SER A 293 1.83 20.35 -12.61
C SER A 293 1.21 18.98 -12.86
N MET A 294 0.57 18.37 -11.86
CA MET A 294 -0.15 17.10 -11.99
C MET A 294 -1.31 17.23 -12.98
N MET A 295 -2.13 18.29 -12.89
CA MET A 295 -3.23 18.59 -13.82
C MET A 295 -2.75 18.65 -15.27
N THR A 296 -1.61 19.33 -15.50
CA THR A 296 -0.98 19.44 -16.81
C THR A 296 -0.51 18.08 -17.32
N PHE A 297 0.17 17.32 -16.46
CA PHE A 297 0.70 16.01 -16.82
C PHE A 297 -0.42 15.03 -17.20
N PHE A 298 -1.44 14.84 -16.37
CA PHE A 298 -2.48 13.86 -16.60
C PHE A 298 -3.37 14.22 -17.81
N SER A 299 -3.70 15.50 -18.00
CA SER A 299 -4.43 15.94 -19.20
C SER A 299 -3.66 15.62 -20.48
N LYS A 300 -2.34 15.83 -20.49
CA LYS A 300 -1.48 15.51 -21.63
C LYS A 300 -1.32 13.99 -21.82
N ALA A 301 -1.10 13.23 -20.75
CA ALA A 301 -0.87 11.80 -20.78
C ALA A 301 -2.09 11.04 -21.31
N THR A 302 -3.27 11.34 -20.78
CA THR A 302 -4.54 10.72 -21.19
C THR A 302 -5.05 11.22 -22.54
N GLY A 303 -4.62 12.39 -22.98
CA GLY A 303 -5.10 13.06 -24.20
C GLY A 303 -6.52 13.60 -24.08
N VAL A 304 -7.03 13.69 -22.86
CA VAL A 304 -8.31 14.31 -22.48
C VAL A 304 -8.03 15.35 -21.42
N LYS A 305 -8.36 16.62 -21.70
CA LYS A 305 -8.29 17.69 -20.72
C LYS A 305 -9.16 17.34 -19.51
N TYR A 306 -8.77 17.79 -18.31
CA TYR A 306 -9.57 17.58 -17.09
C TYR A 306 -11.04 17.85 -17.36
N PRO A 307 -11.93 16.85 -17.21
CA PRO A 307 -13.27 16.91 -17.80
C PRO A 307 -14.33 17.55 -16.89
N TRP A 308 -13.97 17.92 -15.66
CA TRP A 308 -14.92 18.29 -14.63
C TRP A 308 -14.92 19.81 -14.35
N ALA A 309 -15.95 20.30 -13.65
CA ALA A 309 -16.19 21.73 -13.43
C ALA A 309 -15.22 22.41 -12.46
N LYS A 310 -14.64 21.66 -11.53
CA LYS A 310 -13.66 22.11 -10.53
C LYS A 310 -12.81 20.93 -10.09
N TYR A 311 -11.71 21.19 -9.39
CA TYR A 311 -11.03 20.17 -8.60
C TYR A 311 -10.81 20.70 -7.18
N ALA A 312 -11.48 20.10 -6.21
CA ALA A 312 -11.36 20.44 -4.81
C ALA A 312 -10.66 19.32 -4.05
N GLN A 313 -9.88 19.69 -3.04
CA GLN A 313 -9.28 18.79 -2.08
C GLN A 313 -9.70 19.20 -0.68
N ALA A 314 -10.38 18.30 0.04
CA ALA A 314 -10.86 18.54 1.40
C ALA A 314 -10.14 17.60 2.37
N VAL A 315 -9.39 18.19 3.29
CA VAL A 315 -8.67 17.45 4.33
C VAL A 315 -9.59 17.29 5.54
N VAL A 316 -9.78 16.04 5.96
CA VAL A 316 -10.69 15.70 7.06
C VAL A 316 -9.98 14.95 8.18
N ARG A 317 -10.52 15.07 9.39
CA ARG A 317 -9.97 14.40 10.57
C ARG A 317 -10.31 12.91 10.57
N ASP A 318 -9.29 12.08 10.89
CA ASP A 318 -9.42 10.64 11.10
C ASP A 318 -10.08 9.90 9.93
N PHE A 319 -9.77 10.30 8.71
CA PHE A 319 -10.26 9.61 7.52
C PHE A 319 -9.79 8.16 7.49
N THR A 320 -10.64 7.25 6.99
CA THR A 320 -10.39 5.81 7.04
C THR A 320 -9.25 5.36 6.13
N PHE A 321 -9.05 6.08 5.03
CA PHE A 321 -8.02 5.83 4.02
C PHE A 321 -7.02 7.00 3.92
N GLY A 322 -6.16 6.98 2.92
CA GLY A 322 -5.28 8.11 2.62
C GLY A 322 -6.02 9.22 1.91
N GLY A 323 -6.76 8.85 0.87
CA GLY A 323 -7.62 9.69 0.07
C GLY A 323 -8.83 8.93 -0.45
N MET A 324 -9.69 9.65 -1.14
CA MET A 324 -10.84 9.14 -1.90
C MET A 324 -11.11 10.07 -3.07
N GLU A 325 -11.20 9.51 -4.23
CA GLU A 325 -11.27 10.18 -5.51
C GLU A 325 -12.62 10.84 -5.84
N ASN A 326 -13.55 10.98 -4.91
CA ASN A 326 -14.90 11.50 -5.21
C ASN A 326 -14.89 12.58 -6.29
N THR A 327 -15.66 12.39 -7.34
CA THR A 327 -15.66 13.26 -8.54
C THR A 327 -15.67 14.73 -8.19
N THR A 328 -14.67 15.49 -8.60
CA THR A 328 -14.45 16.92 -8.34
C THR A 328 -14.11 17.32 -6.90
N LEU A 329 -14.14 16.40 -5.94
CA LEU A 329 -13.89 16.66 -4.51
C LEU A 329 -13.15 15.49 -3.88
N THR A 330 -11.85 15.42 -4.04
CA THR A 330 -11.00 14.47 -3.33
C THR A 330 -11.04 14.73 -1.83
N VAL A 331 -11.35 13.70 -1.05
CA VAL A 331 -11.29 13.74 0.42
C VAL A 331 -9.96 13.14 0.88
N LEU A 332 -9.26 13.82 1.76
CA LEU A 332 -7.91 13.47 2.20
C LEU A 332 -7.82 13.38 3.73
N ILE A 333 -6.99 12.49 4.22
CA ILE A 333 -6.67 12.39 5.65
C ILE A 333 -5.84 13.58 6.12
N ASP A 334 -6.06 14.06 7.34
CA ASP A 334 -5.36 15.20 7.94
C ASP A 334 -3.83 15.00 8.04
N ASN A 335 -3.38 13.75 8.07
CA ASN A 335 -1.95 13.43 8.03
C ASN A 335 -1.26 13.70 6.67
N CYS A 336 -1.99 14.12 5.64
CA CYS A 336 -1.39 14.58 4.38
C CYS A 336 -0.79 16.00 4.48
N LEU A 337 -1.19 16.78 5.49
CA LEU A 337 -0.69 18.14 5.70
C LEU A 337 0.76 18.11 6.20
N VAL A 338 1.65 18.75 5.47
CA VAL A 338 3.08 18.74 5.78
C VAL A 338 3.58 20.08 6.31
N ASP A 339 4.71 20.02 6.97
CA ASP A 339 5.53 21.15 7.39
C ASP A 339 7.00 20.93 6.98
N PRO A 340 7.91 21.92 7.13
CA PRO A 340 9.30 21.79 6.70
C PRO A 340 10.09 20.65 7.38
N TYR A 341 9.66 20.17 8.54
CA TYR A 341 10.33 19.09 9.27
C TYR A 341 9.80 17.68 8.89
N THR A 342 8.77 17.64 8.06
CA THR A 342 8.18 16.41 7.52
C THR A 342 8.91 15.94 6.27
N ARG A 343 9.30 16.88 5.39
CA ARG A 343 10.00 16.60 4.13
C ARG A 343 11.51 16.43 4.33
N PRO A 344 12.19 15.53 3.59
CA PRO A 344 11.68 14.72 2.46
C PRO A 344 11.21 13.33 2.87
N ASP A 345 11.16 13.00 4.17
CA ASP A 345 10.81 11.65 4.65
C ASP A 345 9.38 11.24 4.28
N TYR A 346 8.44 12.16 4.36
CA TYR A 346 7.07 11.99 3.91
C TYR A 346 6.74 12.99 2.81
N ARG A 347 6.15 12.50 1.73
CA ARG A 347 5.78 13.26 0.54
C ARG A 347 4.34 12.92 0.15
N PRO A 348 3.39 13.83 0.42
CA PRO A 348 1.97 13.60 0.10
C PRO A 348 1.68 13.65 -1.41
N GLU A 349 2.63 14.07 -2.23
CA GLU A 349 2.46 14.18 -3.67
C GLU A 349 2.06 12.88 -4.35
N GLY A 350 2.55 11.73 -3.87
CA GLY A 350 2.14 10.42 -4.38
C GLY A 350 0.64 10.20 -4.20
N LEU A 351 0.14 10.51 -2.99
CA LEU A 351 -1.29 10.45 -2.71
C LEU A 351 -2.08 11.40 -3.62
N PHE A 352 -1.65 12.65 -3.73
CA PHE A 352 -2.39 13.64 -4.54
C PHE A 352 -2.38 13.30 -6.04
N ALA A 353 -1.27 12.77 -6.55
CA ALA A 353 -1.18 12.32 -7.93
C ALA A 353 -2.06 11.09 -8.18
N HIS A 354 -2.12 10.16 -7.22
CA HIS A 354 -3.00 8.99 -7.26
C HIS A 354 -4.47 9.42 -7.32
N GLU A 355 -4.93 10.23 -6.35
CA GLU A 355 -6.31 10.71 -6.29
C GLU A 355 -6.70 11.58 -7.48
N LEU A 356 -5.77 12.36 -8.03
CA LEU A 356 -6.04 13.13 -9.24
C LEU A 356 -6.10 12.25 -10.49
N ALA A 357 -5.28 11.20 -10.59
CA ALA A 357 -5.33 10.27 -11.72
C ALA A 357 -6.68 9.55 -11.81
N HIS A 358 -7.30 9.28 -10.68
CA HIS A 358 -8.65 8.73 -10.61
C HIS A 358 -9.71 9.59 -11.30
N GLN A 359 -9.53 10.90 -11.40
CA GLN A 359 -10.48 11.77 -12.10
C GLN A 359 -10.62 11.37 -13.58
N TRP A 360 -9.69 10.58 -14.14
CA TRP A 360 -9.80 9.90 -15.43
C TRP A 360 -10.06 8.39 -15.27
N PHE A 361 -9.31 7.70 -14.39
CA PHE A 361 -9.40 6.24 -14.19
C PHE A 361 -10.06 5.92 -12.85
N GLY A 362 -11.35 5.80 -12.84
CA GLY A 362 -12.24 5.69 -11.68
C GLY A 362 -13.48 6.55 -11.86
N ASP A 363 -13.30 7.82 -12.27
CA ASP A 363 -14.37 8.79 -12.43
C ASP A 363 -14.86 8.92 -13.87
N PHE A 364 -13.97 9.27 -14.80
CA PHE A 364 -14.32 9.46 -16.21
C PHE A 364 -14.56 8.12 -16.93
N ILE A 365 -13.74 7.12 -16.59
CA ILE A 365 -13.94 5.72 -16.94
C ILE A 365 -13.97 4.94 -15.62
N THR A 366 -15.01 4.18 -15.35
CA THR A 366 -15.18 3.45 -14.10
C THR A 366 -15.26 1.96 -14.35
N THR A 367 -14.69 1.14 -13.47
CA THR A 367 -14.91 -0.31 -13.48
C THR A 367 -16.40 -0.66 -13.44
N LYS A 368 -16.81 -1.73 -14.14
CA LYS A 368 -18.20 -2.20 -14.18
C LYS A 368 -18.55 -3.04 -12.97
N SER A 369 -17.57 -3.72 -12.40
CA SER A 369 -17.68 -4.50 -11.19
C SER A 369 -16.39 -4.43 -10.39
N TRP A 370 -16.46 -4.76 -9.10
CA TRP A 370 -15.28 -4.77 -8.23
C TRP A 370 -14.26 -5.86 -8.58
N ASN A 371 -14.65 -6.82 -9.42
CA ASN A 371 -13.74 -7.83 -9.98
C ASN A 371 -12.59 -7.20 -10.76
N ASP A 372 -12.88 -6.10 -11.42
CA ASP A 372 -11.99 -5.33 -12.29
C ASP A 372 -11.52 -4.01 -11.65
N LEU A 373 -11.59 -3.88 -10.32
CA LEU A 373 -11.23 -2.67 -9.57
C LEU A 373 -9.83 -2.14 -9.91
N TRP A 374 -8.94 -3.01 -10.37
CA TRP A 374 -7.59 -2.62 -10.80
C TRP A 374 -7.58 -1.61 -11.96
N LEU A 375 -8.68 -1.53 -12.75
CA LEU A 375 -8.81 -0.53 -13.83
C LEU A 375 -8.93 0.90 -13.29
N ASN A 376 -9.38 1.06 -12.05
CA ASN A 376 -9.32 2.31 -11.29
C ASN A 376 -7.95 2.40 -10.60
N GLU A 377 -7.68 1.51 -9.68
CA GLU A 377 -6.59 1.57 -8.71
C GLU A 377 -5.20 1.30 -9.30
N GLY A 378 -5.11 0.32 -10.19
CA GLY A 378 -3.85 -0.02 -10.85
C GLY A 378 -3.37 1.11 -11.79
N PHE A 379 -4.32 1.78 -12.48
CA PHE A 379 -4.00 2.95 -13.28
C PHE A 379 -3.56 4.12 -12.41
N ALA A 380 -4.27 4.45 -11.35
CA ALA A 380 -3.89 5.51 -10.44
C ALA A 380 -2.51 5.24 -9.82
N SER A 381 -2.26 4.00 -9.38
CA SER A 381 -0.98 3.56 -8.80
C SER A 381 0.18 3.51 -9.81
N TYR A 382 -0.08 3.54 -11.12
CA TYR A 382 0.95 3.64 -12.13
C TYR A 382 1.13 5.08 -12.65
N PHE A 383 0.06 5.86 -12.71
CA PHE A 383 0.11 7.23 -13.21
C PHE A 383 0.76 8.19 -12.20
N ASP A 384 0.67 7.91 -10.90
CA ASP A 384 1.40 8.68 -9.90
C ASP A 384 2.93 8.58 -10.10
N PRO A 385 3.59 7.39 -10.21
CA PRO A 385 5.02 7.34 -10.53
C PRO A 385 5.38 7.92 -11.90
N LEU A 386 4.48 7.88 -12.89
CA LEU A 386 4.72 8.55 -14.19
C LEU A 386 4.76 10.07 -14.04
N TRP A 387 3.97 10.66 -13.16
CA TRP A 387 4.10 12.07 -12.82
C TRP A 387 5.43 12.33 -12.08
N PHE A 388 5.86 11.47 -11.19
CA PHE A 388 7.19 11.58 -10.55
C PHE A 388 8.32 11.51 -11.58
N GLU A 389 8.19 10.68 -12.64
CA GLU A 389 9.13 10.65 -13.76
C GLU A 389 9.24 12.02 -14.46
N ALA A 390 8.09 12.64 -14.72
CA ALA A 390 8.01 13.92 -15.41
C ALA A 390 8.51 15.10 -14.56
N GLU A 391 8.26 15.09 -13.26
CA GLU A 391 8.60 16.19 -12.34
C GLU A 391 10.01 16.07 -11.74
N PHE A 392 10.42 14.85 -11.36
CA PHE A 392 11.66 14.60 -10.60
C PHE A 392 12.66 13.73 -11.35
N GLY A 393 12.29 13.20 -12.50
CA GLY A 393 13.17 12.43 -13.38
C GLY A 393 13.17 10.92 -13.15
N LYS A 394 13.94 10.24 -14.00
CA LYS A 394 13.94 8.77 -14.12
C LYS A 394 14.35 8.05 -12.83
N ASP A 395 15.30 8.58 -12.08
CA ASP A 395 15.79 7.93 -10.85
C ASP A 395 14.66 7.83 -9.80
N GLU A 396 13.86 8.90 -9.66
CA GLU A 396 12.71 8.92 -8.76
C GLU A 396 11.64 7.91 -9.21
N PHE A 397 11.31 7.87 -10.51
CA PHE A 397 10.40 6.90 -11.08
C PHE A 397 10.83 5.46 -10.80
N GLN A 398 12.10 5.14 -11.11
CA GLN A 398 12.64 3.78 -10.90
C GLN A 398 12.60 3.38 -9.41
N TRP A 399 12.88 4.32 -8.53
CA TRP A 399 12.80 4.10 -7.08
C TRP A 399 11.35 3.81 -6.64
N VAL A 400 10.40 4.63 -7.06
CA VAL A 400 8.99 4.45 -6.71
C VAL A 400 8.47 3.09 -7.24
N MET A 401 8.77 2.73 -8.49
CA MET A 401 8.39 1.44 -9.07
C MET A 401 9.06 0.26 -8.36
N TYR A 402 10.32 0.41 -7.92
CA TYR A 402 11.00 -0.62 -7.13
C TYR A 402 10.32 -0.86 -5.78
N GLU A 403 9.94 0.20 -5.06
CA GLU A 403 9.19 0.09 -3.81
C GLU A 403 7.78 -0.46 -4.03
N THR A 404 7.13 -0.09 -5.15
CA THR A 404 5.83 -0.63 -5.54
C THR A 404 5.89 -2.16 -5.73
N ALA A 405 6.89 -2.65 -6.46
CA ALA A 405 7.11 -4.09 -6.63
C ALA A 405 7.39 -4.79 -5.28
N ASN A 406 8.23 -4.21 -4.43
CA ASN A 406 8.53 -4.76 -3.11
C ASN A 406 7.27 -4.86 -2.23
N GLY A 407 6.38 -3.87 -2.30
CA GLY A 407 5.11 -3.91 -1.61
C GLY A 407 4.23 -5.08 -2.03
N TYR A 408 4.15 -5.39 -3.32
CA TYR A 408 3.48 -6.59 -3.81
C TYR A 408 4.15 -7.87 -3.32
N PHE A 409 5.49 -7.99 -3.45
CA PHE A 409 6.21 -9.19 -3.00
C PHE A 409 6.03 -9.45 -1.51
N GLU A 410 5.92 -8.41 -0.71
CA GLU A 410 5.69 -8.53 0.72
C GLU A 410 4.32 -9.16 1.01
N GLU A 411 3.27 -8.71 0.34
CA GLU A 411 1.93 -9.27 0.51
C GLU A 411 1.83 -10.69 -0.04
N ASP A 412 2.32 -10.95 -1.26
CA ASP A 412 2.32 -12.27 -1.89
C ASP A 412 3.06 -13.33 -1.04
N ALA A 413 4.18 -12.94 -0.43
CA ALA A 413 4.96 -13.84 0.41
C ALA A 413 4.32 -14.14 1.78
N ARG A 414 3.51 -13.23 2.31
CA ARG A 414 3.08 -13.27 3.71
C ARG A 414 1.59 -13.49 3.91
N SER A 415 0.78 -13.06 2.96
CA SER A 415 -0.67 -13.12 3.10
C SER A 415 -1.27 -14.20 2.18
N TYR A 416 -1.35 -13.92 0.91
CA TYR A 416 -1.95 -14.80 -0.09
C TYR A 416 -1.48 -14.42 -1.48
N ARG A 417 -1.77 -15.30 -2.43
CA ARG A 417 -1.60 -15.09 -3.86
C ARG A 417 -2.95 -15.20 -4.57
N ARG A 418 -3.24 -14.26 -5.47
CA ARG A 418 -4.42 -14.27 -6.33
C ARG A 418 -4.12 -13.67 -7.72
N PRO A 419 -4.99 -13.89 -8.71
CA PRO A 419 -5.00 -13.08 -9.92
C PRO A 419 -5.33 -11.61 -9.60
N ILE A 420 -5.01 -10.68 -10.50
CA ILE A 420 -5.48 -9.29 -10.39
C ILE A 420 -6.99 -9.26 -10.52
N VAL A 421 -7.54 -9.94 -11.53
CA VAL A 421 -8.98 -10.08 -11.76
C VAL A 421 -9.49 -11.35 -11.11
N THR A 422 -10.49 -11.24 -10.25
CA THR A 422 -11.15 -12.38 -9.62
C THR A 422 -12.57 -12.02 -9.22
N SER A 423 -13.49 -12.97 -9.39
CA SER A 423 -14.90 -12.85 -8.95
C SER A 423 -15.12 -13.43 -7.55
N LYS A 424 -14.14 -14.14 -6.97
CA LYS A 424 -14.29 -14.88 -5.72
C LYS A 424 -13.61 -14.17 -4.55
N TYR A 425 -14.41 -13.57 -3.66
CA TYR A 425 -13.97 -12.88 -2.44
C TYR A 425 -15.10 -12.82 -1.41
N HIS A 426 -14.83 -12.50 -0.15
CA HIS A 426 -15.86 -12.41 0.89
C HIS A 426 -16.56 -11.05 0.91
N ASP A 427 -15.78 -9.98 1.03
CA ASP A 427 -16.27 -8.59 1.04
C ASP A 427 -15.63 -7.83 -0.14
N ASN A 428 -16.36 -6.87 -0.72
CA ASN A 428 -15.81 -6.02 -1.79
C ASN A 428 -14.48 -5.36 -1.38
N GLU A 429 -14.34 -4.96 -0.11
CA GLU A 429 -13.09 -4.40 0.44
C GLU A 429 -11.90 -5.38 0.40
N ASP A 430 -12.11 -6.69 0.24
CA ASP A 430 -11.01 -7.65 0.07
C ASP A 430 -10.20 -7.39 -1.20
N MET A 431 -10.81 -6.71 -2.19
CA MET A 431 -10.15 -6.31 -3.43
C MET A 431 -9.18 -5.14 -3.27
N LEU A 432 -9.23 -4.38 -2.15
CA LEU A 432 -8.29 -3.31 -1.84
C LEU A 432 -6.97 -3.89 -1.27
N ASP A 433 -6.10 -4.38 -2.14
CA ASP A 433 -4.87 -5.06 -1.77
C ASP A 433 -3.72 -4.80 -2.77
N ALA A 434 -2.52 -5.29 -2.46
CA ALA A 434 -1.34 -5.09 -3.31
C ALA A 434 -1.44 -5.77 -4.70
N HIS A 435 -2.40 -6.64 -4.94
CA HIS A 435 -2.64 -7.22 -6.25
C HIS A 435 -3.39 -6.23 -7.15
N THR A 436 -4.39 -5.56 -6.60
CA THR A 436 -5.17 -4.52 -7.29
C THR A 436 -4.35 -3.26 -7.54
N TYR A 437 -3.54 -2.82 -6.57
CA TYR A 437 -2.73 -1.61 -6.65
C TYR A 437 -1.35 -1.88 -7.26
N ASN A 438 -0.48 -2.53 -6.53
CA ASN A 438 0.96 -2.61 -6.83
C ASN A 438 1.28 -3.55 -7.98
N LYS A 439 0.71 -4.78 -7.97
CA LYS A 439 0.91 -5.73 -9.06
C LYS A 439 0.36 -5.15 -10.35
N ALA A 440 -0.84 -4.58 -10.32
CA ALA A 440 -1.46 -3.99 -11.51
C ALA A 440 -0.62 -2.82 -12.06
N ALA A 441 -0.11 -1.92 -11.20
CA ALA A 441 0.82 -0.86 -11.62
C ALA A 441 2.08 -1.41 -12.28
N CYS A 442 2.70 -2.45 -11.70
CA CYS A 442 3.86 -3.11 -12.29
C CYS A 442 3.53 -3.78 -13.63
N VAL A 443 2.33 -4.38 -13.77
CA VAL A 443 1.90 -5.01 -15.04
C VAL A 443 1.64 -3.94 -16.11
N LEU A 444 1.07 -2.80 -15.78
CA LEU A 444 0.96 -1.66 -16.71
C LEU A 444 2.35 -1.16 -17.14
N HIS A 445 3.32 -1.11 -16.22
CA HIS A 445 4.71 -0.77 -16.52
C HIS A 445 5.34 -1.78 -17.49
N MET A 446 5.11 -3.08 -17.28
CA MET A 446 5.55 -4.13 -18.21
C MET A 446 4.88 -4.01 -19.58
N MET A 447 3.61 -3.65 -19.64
CA MET A 447 2.88 -3.43 -20.88
C MET A 447 3.48 -2.26 -21.69
N ARG A 448 3.86 -1.16 -21.00
CA ARG A 448 4.61 -0.05 -21.61
C ARG A 448 5.94 -0.53 -22.22
N PHE A 449 6.65 -1.42 -21.53
CA PHE A 449 7.90 -2.01 -22.05
C PHE A 449 7.68 -2.86 -23.31
N VAL A 450 6.64 -3.72 -23.30
CA VAL A 450 6.33 -4.61 -24.44
C VAL A 450 5.88 -3.82 -25.67
N LEU A 451 5.10 -2.78 -25.49
CA LEU A 451 4.57 -1.93 -26.56
C LEU A 451 5.59 -0.87 -27.04
N GLY A 452 6.43 -0.41 -26.13
CA GLY A 452 7.20 0.84 -26.30
C GLY A 452 6.34 2.08 -26.09
N ASP A 453 6.99 3.20 -25.76
CA ASP A 453 6.30 4.43 -25.33
C ASP A 453 5.29 4.97 -26.37
N GLU A 454 5.63 4.93 -27.64
CA GLU A 454 4.75 5.45 -28.68
C GLU A 454 3.40 4.70 -28.74
N LEU A 455 3.46 3.36 -28.82
CA LEU A 455 2.24 2.54 -28.91
C LEU A 455 1.51 2.51 -27.58
N TRP A 456 2.23 2.52 -26.45
CA TRP A 456 1.64 2.63 -25.13
C TRP A 456 0.75 3.86 -25.00
N TRP A 457 1.29 5.06 -25.27
CA TRP A 457 0.52 6.29 -25.16
C TRP A 457 -0.60 6.39 -26.18
N LYS A 458 -0.41 5.83 -27.38
CA LYS A 458 -1.47 5.73 -28.39
C LYS A 458 -2.63 4.87 -27.90
N GLY A 459 -2.32 3.70 -27.34
CA GLY A 459 -3.31 2.78 -26.80
C GLY A 459 -4.09 3.38 -25.63
N ILE A 460 -3.39 3.97 -24.64
CA ILE A 460 -4.02 4.59 -23.47
C ILE A 460 -4.95 5.75 -23.88
N ARG A 461 -4.50 6.64 -24.76
CA ARG A 461 -5.34 7.74 -25.25
C ARG A 461 -6.57 7.26 -26.01
N HIS A 462 -6.44 6.17 -26.76
CA HIS A 462 -7.56 5.56 -27.44
C HIS A 462 -8.55 4.96 -26.43
N TYR A 463 -8.08 4.21 -25.45
CA TYR A 463 -8.89 3.63 -24.39
C TYR A 463 -9.71 4.70 -23.66
N VAL A 464 -9.06 5.80 -23.19
CA VAL A 464 -9.74 6.89 -22.48
C VAL A 464 -10.82 7.55 -23.34
N LYS A 465 -10.56 7.76 -24.63
CA LYS A 465 -11.55 8.37 -25.54
C LYS A 465 -12.68 7.44 -25.91
N ARG A 466 -12.39 6.17 -26.18
CA ARG A 466 -13.37 5.16 -26.58
C ARG A 466 -14.40 4.92 -25.49
N HIS A 467 -13.94 4.87 -24.24
CA HIS A 467 -14.78 4.54 -23.09
C HIS A 467 -15.16 5.75 -22.24
N ALA A 468 -15.06 6.96 -22.79
CA ALA A 468 -15.41 8.19 -22.09
C ALA A 468 -16.82 8.12 -21.47
N LEU A 469 -16.91 8.42 -20.16
CA LEU A 469 -18.14 8.31 -19.37
C LEU A 469 -18.77 6.90 -19.39
N GLY A 470 -17.97 5.87 -19.63
CA GLY A 470 -18.37 4.46 -19.68
C GLY A 470 -18.01 3.69 -18.43
N ASN A 471 -18.57 2.47 -18.34
CA ASN A 471 -18.19 1.44 -17.37
C ASN A 471 -17.48 0.30 -18.11
N VAL A 472 -16.32 -0.15 -17.60
CA VAL A 472 -15.38 -1.01 -18.30
C VAL A 472 -15.03 -2.27 -17.53
N GLU A 473 -14.59 -3.28 -18.27
CA GLU A 473 -14.00 -4.53 -17.79
C GLU A 473 -12.57 -4.68 -18.35
N THR A 474 -11.79 -5.59 -17.83
CA THR A 474 -10.40 -5.83 -18.25
C THR A 474 -10.25 -6.06 -19.76
N ASN A 475 -11.22 -6.73 -20.40
CA ASN A 475 -11.19 -6.97 -21.84
C ASN A 475 -11.38 -5.70 -22.68
N ASP A 476 -12.10 -4.70 -22.17
CA ASP A 476 -12.29 -3.42 -22.87
C ASP A 476 -10.96 -2.69 -23.08
N LEU A 477 -10.08 -2.71 -22.06
CA LEU A 477 -8.73 -2.17 -22.20
C LEU A 477 -7.89 -2.96 -23.23
N LYS A 478 -7.94 -4.29 -23.18
CA LYS A 478 -7.22 -5.16 -24.12
C LYS A 478 -7.63 -4.88 -25.57
N GLU A 479 -8.91 -4.81 -25.80
CA GLU A 479 -9.48 -4.51 -27.13
C GLU A 479 -9.09 -3.11 -27.61
N ALA A 480 -9.24 -2.09 -26.76
CA ALA A 480 -8.88 -0.71 -27.13
C ALA A 480 -7.40 -0.58 -27.50
N ILE A 481 -6.49 -1.26 -26.76
CA ILE A 481 -5.08 -1.26 -27.11
C ILE A 481 -4.84 -2.02 -28.43
N ALA A 482 -5.47 -3.17 -28.63
CA ALA A 482 -5.35 -3.95 -29.86
C ALA A 482 -5.82 -3.14 -31.09
N GLU A 483 -6.96 -2.46 -31.00
CA GLU A 483 -7.46 -1.58 -32.05
C GLU A 483 -6.51 -0.43 -32.37
N ALA A 484 -5.99 0.23 -31.34
CA ALA A 484 -5.12 1.38 -31.54
C ALA A 484 -3.75 1.01 -32.11
N THR A 485 -3.23 -0.18 -31.75
CA THR A 485 -1.80 -0.53 -31.98
C THR A 485 -1.60 -1.68 -32.95
N GLY A 486 -2.65 -2.48 -33.23
CA GLY A 486 -2.56 -3.72 -33.99
C GLY A 486 -1.81 -4.87 -33.25
N ARG A 487 -1.53 -4.71 -31.95
CA ARG A 487 -0.80 -5.71 -31.14
C ARG A 487 -1.80 -6.65 -30.48
N ASN A 488 -1.56 -7.95 -30.60
CA ASN A 488 -2.28 -8.96 -29.83
C ASN A 488 -1.64 -9.10 -28.44
N LEU A 489 -2.45 -8.88 -27.40
CA LEU A 489 -2.03 -8.96 -26.00
C LEU A 489 -2.72 -10.11 -25.24
N ASP A 490 -3.42 -11.03 -25.91
CA ASP A 490 -4.18 -12.11 -25.24
C ASP A 490 -3.32 -12.91 -24.26
N LYS A 491 -2.14 -13.35 -24.70
CA LYS A 491 -1.22 -14.11 -23.84
C LYS A 491 -0.70 -13.26 -22.66
N PHE A 492 -0.47 -11.96 -22.89
CA PHE A 492 -0.03 -11.03 -21.84
C PHE A 492 -1.12 -10.88 -20.77
N PHE A 493 -2.38 -10.63 -21.21
CA PHE A 493 -3.50 -10.51 -20.29
C PHE A 493 -3.78 -11.80 -19.53
N ASP A 494 -3.78 -12.96 -20.20
CA ASP A 494 -3.99 -14.25 -19.55
C ASP A 494 -3.01 -14.47 -18.39
N GLN A 495 -1.71 -14.35 -18.65
CA GLN A 495 -0.69 -14.66 -17.62
C GLN A 495 -0.56 -13.61 -16.51
N TRP A 496 -0.86 -12.32 -16.77
CA TRP A 496 -0.59 -11.27 -15.81
C TRP A 496 -1.83 -10.79 -15.04
N PHE A 497 -3.01 -10.77 -15.68
CA PHE A 497 -4.26 -10.32 -15.04
C PHE A 497 -5.11 -11.48 -14.54
N PHE A 498 -5.20 -12.58 -15.30
CA PHE A 498 -6.07 -13.71 -14.97
C PHE A 498 -5.34 -14.86 -14.25
N LYS A 499 -4.03 -14.80 -14.10
CA LYS A 499 -3.22 -15.72 -13.31
C LYS A 499 -2.52 -15.00 -12.16
N GLY A 500 -2.17 -15.77 -11.12
CA GLY A 500 -1.50 -15.27 -9.92
C GLY A 500 0.02 -15.39 -10.00
N GLY A 501 0.71 -14.75 -9.06
CA GLY A 501 2.15 -14.86 -8.90
C GLY A 501 2.98 -13.98 -9.84
N HIS A 502 4.25 -14.33 -9.93
CA HIS A 502 5.28 -13.65 -10.70
C HIS A 502 6.42 -14.63 -10.99
N PRO A 503 7.29 -14.41 -12.00
CA PRO A 503 8.46 -15.22 -12.23
C PRO A 503 9.49 -15.03 -11.11
N GLU A 504 10.11 -16.16 -10.72
CA GLU A 504 11.25 -16.20 -9.82
C GLU A 504 12.45 -16.70 -10.62
N PHE A 505 13.27 -15.75 -11.10
CA PHE A 505 14.42 -16.06 -11.94
C PHE A 505 15.64 -16.40 -11.10
N ASP A 506 16.32 -17.50 -11.47
CA ASP A 506 17.66 -17.89 -11.04
C ASP A 506 18.58 -17.75 -12.26
N VAL A 507 19.52 -16.78 -12.20
CA VAL A 507 20.34 -16.36 -13.32
C VAL A 507 21.81 -16.64 -13.04
N SER A 508 22.51 -17.15 -14.04
CA SER A 508 23.95 -17.32 -13.99
C SER A 508 24.56 -17.08 -15.38
N TRP A 509 25.82 -16.70 -15.41
CA TRP A 509 26.51 -16.52 -16.67
C TRP A 509 27.96 -17.06 -16.64
N LYS A 510 28.45 -17.39 -17.85
CA LYS A 510 29.85 -17.79 -18.07
C LYS A 510 30.34 -17.16 -19.37
N TYR A 511 31.59 -16.76 -19.39
CA TYR A 511 32.24 -16.28 -20.61
C TYR A 511 33.20 -17.32 -21.18
N ASP A 512 33.10 -17.55 -22.48
CA ASP A 512 34.03 -18.36 -23.22
C ASP A 512 34.95 -17.47 -24.07
N ASP A 513 36.21 -17.40 -23.71
CA ASP A 513 37.20 -16.57 -24.41
C ASP A 513 37.47 -17.01 -25.82
N LYS A 514 37.28 -18.31 -26.13
CA LYS A 514 37.52 -18.85 -27.49
C LYS A 514 36.43 -18.42 -28.46
N THR A 515 35.20 -18.53 -28.04
CA THR A 515 34.02 -18.15 -28.86
C THR A 515 33.62 -16.70 -28.73
N LYS A 516 34.18 -15.97 -27.74
CA LYS A 516 33.78 -14.59 -27.39
C LYS A 516 32.31 -14.46 -27.07
N LEU A 517 31.74 -15.48 -26.43
CA LEU A 517 30.31 -15.53 -26.05
C LEU A 517 30.15 -15.54 -24.53
N VAL A 518 29.16 -14.79 -24.08
CA VAL A 518 28.54 -14.92 -22.75
C VAL A 518 27.39 -15.91 -22.87
N ALA A 519 27.49 -17.06 -22.18
CA ALA A 519 26.38 -17.97 -21.99
C ALA A 519 25.61 -17.58 -20.74
N LEU A 520 24.45 -16.91 -20.92
CA LEU A 520 23.55 -16.49 -19.87
C LEU A 520 22.47 -17.55 -19.70
N THR A 521 22.43 -18.23 -18.56
CA THR A 521 21.42 -19.24 -18.24
C THR A 521 20.40 -18.65 -17.28
N VAL A 522 19.11 -18.74 -17.64
CA VAL A 522 17.97 -18.29 -16.87
C VAL A 522 17.06 -19.46 -16.55
N LYS A 523 16.74 -19.65 -15.27
CA LYS A 523 15.79 -20.67 -14.79
C LYS A 523 14.62 -20.00 -14.11
N GLN A 524 13.41 -20.47 -14.37
CA GLN A 524 12.20 -20.06 -13.62
C GLN A 524 11.99 -21.05 -12.46
N LYS A 525 12.06 -20.54 -11.23
CA LYS A 525 12.04 -21.32 -9.99
C LYS A 525 10.71 -21.33 -9.26
N GLN A 526 9.74 -20.51 -9.68
CA GLN A 526 8.41 -20.51 -9.08
C GLN A 526 7.73 -21.88 -9.26
N GLU A 527 6.93 -22.28 -8.28
CA GLU A 527 6.11 -23.48 -8.41
C GLU A 527 5.00 -23.22 -9.43
N VAL A 528 5.07 -23.97 -10.56
CA VAL A 528 4.05 -23.87 -11.61
C VAL A 528 2.85 -24.71 -11.22
N LYS A 529 1.70 -24.06 -11.08
CA LYS A 529 0.39 -24.64 -10.75
C LYS A 529 -0.70 -23.91 -11.54
N ASP A 530 -1.95 -24.34 -11.41
CA ASP A 530 -3.09 -23.70 -12.09
C ASP A 530 -3.16 -22.18 -11.87
N LEU A 531 -2.83 -21.72 -10.66
CA LEU A 531 -2.82 -20.31 -10.31
C LEU A 531 -1.57 -19.58 -10.85
N THR A 532 -0.38 -20.20 -10.78
CA THR A 532 0.89 -19.55 -11.13
C THR A 532 1.50 -20.22 -12.35
N PRO A 533 1.52 -19.57 -13.53
CA PRO A 533 1.98 -20.17 -14.76
C PRO A 533 3.52 -20.17 -14.88
N LEU A 534 4.00 -20.86 -15.90
CA LEU A 534 5.30 -20.55 -16.49
C LEU A 534 5.17 -19.24 -17.28
N PHE A 535 5.94 -18.23 -16.92
CA PHE A 535 5.84 -16.92 -17.53
C PHE A 535 6.62 -16.82 -18.84
N SER A 536 6.06 -16.07 -19.78
CA SER A 536 6.75 -15.69 -21.02
C SER A 536 6.91 -14.17 -21.02
N THR A 537 8.18 -13.69 -21.11
CA THR A 537 8.46 -12.26 -21.02
C THR A 537 9.77 -11.89 -21.72
N LEU A 538 9.79 -10.68 -22.31
CA LEU A 538 11.03 -10.05 -22.75
C LEU A 538 11.79 -9.49 -21.55
N VAL A 539 13.11 -9.58 -21.59
CA VAL A 539 13.98 -9.00 -20.56
C VAL A 539 15.17 -8.31 -21.21
N GLU A 540 15.57 -7.15 -20.71
CA GLU A 540 16.80 -6.48 -21.11
C GLU A 540 17.99 -7.01 -20.30
N ILE A 541 19.08 -7.25 -21.02
CA ILE A 541 20.37 -7.64 -20.45
C ILE A 541 21.38 -6.56 -20.83
N GLU A 542 22.11 -6.04 -19.84
CA GLU A 542 23.15 -5.06 -20.06
C GLU A 542 24.51 -5.66 -19.72
N LEU A 543 25.47 -5.54 -20.62
CA LEU A 543 26.83 -6.04 -20.45
C LEU A 543 27.80 -4.86 -20.37
N HIS A 544 28.66 -4.91 -19.36
CA HIS A 544 29.77 -3.98 -19.17
C HIS A 544 31.07 -4.71 -19.46
N ALA A 545 31.79 -4.33 -20.48
CA ALA A 545 33.12 -4.93 -20.79
C ALA A 545 34.12 -3.85 -21.17
N LYS A 546 35.12 -3.62 -20.33
CA LYS A 546 36.05 -2.51 -20.44
C LYS A 546 35.31 -1.17 -20.52
N ASP A 547 35.47 -0.42 -21.59
CA ASP A 547 34.87 0.90 -21.77
C ASP A 547 33.55 0.87 -22.58
N LYS A 548 33.01 -0.32 -22.83
CA LYS A 548 31.77 -0.51 -23.60
C LYS A 548 30.64 -1.04 -22.75
N ILE A 549 29.48 -0.44 -22.94
CA ILE A 549 28.20 -0.89 -22.36
C ILE A 549 27.23 -1.07 -23.54
N TRP A 550 26.58 -2.21 -23.62
CA TRP A 550 25.51 -2.44 -24.60
C TRP A 550 24.40 -3.28 -23.99
N GLN A 551 23.25 -3.26 -24.63
CA GLN A 551 22.03 -3.93 -24.18
C GLN A 551 21.55 -4.90 -25.24
N GLU A 552 21.05 -6.04 -24.80
CA GLU A 552 20.37 -7.06 -25.59
C GLU A 552 19.02 -7.39 -24.99
N ARG A 553 18.07 -7.81 -25.81
CA ARG A 553 16.76 -8.28 -25.35
C ARG A 553 16.66 -9.78 -25.58
N ILE A 554 16.26 -10.51 -24.54
CA ILE A 554 16.03 -11.95 -24.58
C ILE A 554 14.56 -12.27 -24.34
N ASP A 555 14.04 -13.33 -24.98
CA ASP A 555 12.68 -13.83 -24.76
C ASP A 555 12.74 -15.08 -23.90
N ILE A 556 12.26 -14.99 -22.66
CA ILE A 556 12.23 -16.09 -21.70
C ILE A 556 10.84 -16.70 -21.75
N SER A 557 10.74 -17.98 -22.12
CA SER A 557 9.46 -18.71 -22.29
C SER A 557 9.50 -20.17 -21.83
N ARG A 558 10.66 -20.63 -21.33
CA ARG A 558 10.86 -22.03 -20.91
C ARG A 558 11.30 -22.09 -19.44
N PRO A 559 11.19 -23.26 -18.79
CA PRO A 559 11.65 -23.45 -17.42
C PRO A 559 13.14 -23.13 -17.23
N GLU A 560 13.95 -23.46 -18.25
CA GLU A 560 15.38 -23.17 -18.33
C GLU A 560 15.77 -22.85 -19.77
N GLN A 561 16.51 -21.75 -19.97
CA GLN A 561 17.02 -21.32 -21.26
C GLN A 561 18.45 -20.77 -21.11
N THR A 562 19.30 -21.04 -22.09
CA THR A 562 20.63 -20.42 -22.19
C THR A 562 20.68 -19.54 -23.44
N PHE A 563 21.08 -18.30 -23.27
CA PHE A 563 21.24 -17.31 -24.33
C PHE A 563 22.72 -17.05 -24.53
N PHE A 564 23.14 -16.96 -25.80
CA PHE A 564 24.51 -16.67 -26.16
C PHE A 564 24.62 -15.25 -26.69
N ILE A 565 25.36 -14.40 -25.96
CA ILE A 565 25.49 -12.98 -26.25
C ILE A 565 26.97 -12.70 -26.60
N GLY A 566 27.21 -12.06 -27.72
CA GLY A 566 28.55 -11.70 -28.13
C GLY A 566 29.19 -10.68 -27.19
N SER A 567 30.46 -10.92 -26.78
CA SER A 567 31.22 -9.99 -25.97
C SER A 567 32.71 -10.04 -26.37
N PRO A 568 33.31 -8.92 -26.72
CA PRO A 568 34.70 -8.90 -27.19
C PRO A 568 35.72 -9.31 -26.13
N SER A 569 35.36 -9.21 -24.86
CA SER A 569 36.14 -9.64 -23.70
C SER A 569 35.23 -10.14 -22.62
N LYS A 570 35.77 -10.78 -21.58
CA LYS A 570 34.98 -11.12 -20.37
C LYS A 570 34.34 -9.85 -19.80
N PRO A 571 33.00 -9.83 -19.58
CA PRO A 571 32.34 -8.69 -18.94
C PRO A 571 32.85 -8.46 -17.51
N ASP A 572 32.96 -7.18 -17.14
CA ASP A 572 33.17 -6.74 -15.77
C ASP A 572 31.88 -6.87 -14.95
N ALA A 573 30.71 -6.72 -15.61
CA ALA A 573 29.40 -6.98 -15.03
C ALA A 573 28.36 -7.36 -16.10
N VAL A 574 27.39 -8.18 -15.71
CA VAL A 574 26.17 -8.50 -16.47
C VAL A 574 24.97 -8.10 -15.63
N LEU A 575 24.14 -7.21 -16.12
CA LEU A 575 22.94 -6.74 -15.44
C LEU A 575 21.70 -7.37 -16.08
N PHE A 576 20.83 -7.90 -15.26
CA PHE A 576 19.55 -8.49 -15.67
C PHE A 576 18.42 -7.49 -15.37
N ASP A 577 17.73 -7.04 -16.40
CA ASP A 577 16.68 -6.02 -16.33
C ASP A 577 17.12 -4.70 -15.63
N PRO A 578 18.14 -4.02 -16.16
CA PRO A 578 18.75 -2.85 -15.51
C PRO A 578 17.79 -1.68 -15.36
N ASN A 579 16.74 -1.61 -16.16
CA ASN A 579 15.69 -0.59 -16.09
C ASN A 579 14.52 -0.98 -15.16
N ASN A 580 14.56 -2.18 -14.56
CA ASN A 580 13.53 -2.72 -13.68
C ASN A 580 12.12 -2.74 -14.31
N TRP A 581 12.04 -3.14 -15.59
CA TRP A 581 10.79 -3.26 -16.32
C TRP A 581 9.88 -4.37 -15.81
N ILE A 582 10.48 -5.50 -15.38
CA ILE A 582 9.76 -6.75 -15.15
C ILE A 582 9.47 -6.95 -13.66
N LEU A 583 8.22 -7.24 -13.33
CA LEU A 583 7.84 -7.71 -11.99
C LEU A 583 8.38 -9.12 -11.76
N LYS A 584 9.45 -9.25 -11.01
CA LYS A 584 10.18 -10.51 -10.81
C LYS A 584 10.86 -10.57 -9.46
N LYS A 585 11.02 -11.75 -8.91
CA LYS A 585 12.10 -12.05 -7.97
C LYS A 585 13.34 -12.52 -8.74
N LEU A 586 14.50 -12.06 -8.32
CA LEU A 586 15.77 -12.34 -8.99
C LEU A 586 16.78 -12.91 -8.00
N THR A 587 17.27 -14.10 -8.29
CA THR A 587 18.48 -14.67 -7.71
C THR A 587 19.57 -14.60 -8.77
N PHE A 588 20.57 -13.76 -8.56
CA PHE A 588 21.70 -13.61 -9.47
C PHE A 588 22.95 -13.41 -8.62
N GLU A 589 23.61 -14.55 -8.33
CA GLU A 589 24.85 -14.54 -7.54
C GLU A 589 25.97 -13.94 -8.35
N LYS A 590 26.65 -12.94 -7.79
CA LYS A 590 27.73 -12.20 -8.40
C LYS A 590 28.97 -12.21 -7.52
N GLN A 591 30.13 -12.13 -8.15
CA GLN A 591 31.40 -12.00 -7.44
C GLN A 591 31.57 -10.57 -6.87
N LYS A 592 32.39 -10.43 -5.84
CA LYS A 592 32.70 -9.14 -5.20
C LYS A 592 33.03 -8.04 -6.21
N ASP A 593 33.95 -8.32 -7.11
CA ASP A 593 34.43 -7.34 -8.08
C ASP A 593 33.34 -6.90 -9.05
N GLU A 594 32.46 -7.83 -9.46
CA GLU A 594 31.30 -7.54 -10.29
C GLU A 594 30.29 -6.63 -9.56
N LEU A 595 30.03 -6.91 -8.26
CA LEU A 595 29.14 -6.07 -7.43
C LEU A 595 29.73 -4.68 -7.20
N LEU A 596 31.04 -4.55 -6.92
CA LEU A 596 31.70 -3.27 -6.77
C LEU A 596 31.72 -2.47 -8.08
N HIS A 597 31.94 -3.15 -9.21
CA HIS A 597 31.82 -2.53 -10.53
C HIS A 597 30.39 -2.03 -10.79
N GLN A 598 29.36 -2.87 -10.51
CA GLN A 598 27.96 -2.52 -10.66
C GLN A 598 27.58 -1.32 -9.79
N LEU A 599 27.99 -1.31 -8.52
CA LEU A 599 27.72 -0.20 -7.60
C LEU A 599 28.29 1.13 -8.12
N LYS A 600 29.50 1.10 -8.68
CA LYS A 600 30.22 2.29 -9.15
C LYS A 600 29.72 2.78 -10.51
N ASN A 601 29.39 1.87 -11.45
CA ASN A 601 29.30 2.18 -12.88
C ASN A 601 27.89 2.02 -13.47
N ALA A 602 26.95 1.33 -12.78
CA ALA A 602 25.59 1.21 -13.29
C ALA A 602 24.88 2.57 -13.32
N LYS A 603 24.27 2.90 -14.46
CA LYS A 603 23.60 4.18 -14.66
C LYS A 603 22.32 4.31 -13.83
N ASN A 604 21.53 3.23 -13.76
CA ASN A 604 20.26 3.20 -13.11
C ASN A 604 20.37 2.96 -11.59
N VAL A 605 19.44 3.50 -10.82
CA VAL A 605 19.48 3.43 -9.35
C VAL A 605 19.24 2.02 -8.82
N VAL A 606 18.31 1.24 -9.44
CA VAL A 606 17.94 -0.09 -8.95
C VAL A 606 19.12 -1.06 -8.98
N PRO A 607 19.91 -1.20 -10.06
CA PRO A 607 21.13 -2.01 -10.05
C PRO A 607 22.13 -1.59 -8.96
N ARG A 608 22.32 -0.29 -8.69
CA ARG A 608 23.23 0.17 -7.63
C ARG A 608 22.71 -0.22 -6.23
N ILE A 609 21.39 -0.15 -6.00
CA ILE A 609 20.76 -0.64 -4.77
C ILE A 609 20.97 -2.15 -4.62
N GLN A 610 20.71 -2.92 -5.67
CA GLN A 610 20.93 -4.38 -5.68
C GLN A 610 22.40 -4.75 -5.42
N ALA A 611 23.34 -3.93 -5.90
CA ALA A 611 24.76 -4.13 -5.59
C ALA A 611 25.05 -3.94 -4.10
N CYS A 612 24.49 -2.94 -3.45
CA CYS A 612 24.58 -2.77 -1.99
C CYS A 612 24.02 -3.98 -1.24
N GLU A 613 22.87 -4.50 -1.67
CA GLU A 613 22.22 -5.70 -1.09
C GLU A 613 23.05 -6.97 -1.31
N GLY A 614 23.73 -7.10 -2.46
CA GLY A 614 24.66 -8.20 -2.73
C GLY A 614 25.91 -8.13 -1.86
N LEU A 615 26.51 -6.94 -1.76
CA LEU A 615 27.72 -6.67 -0.98
C LEU A 615 27.49 -6.86 0.53
N SER A 616 26.29 -6.59 1.06
CA SER A 616 25.98 -6.81 2.48
C SER A 616 26.16 -8.25 2.94
N LYS A 617 26.15 -9.20 2.02
CA LYS A 617 26.35 -10.65 2.30
C LYS A 617 27.83 -11.03 2.42
N ILE A 618 28.74 -10.17 2.00
CA ILE A 618 30.19 -10.37 2.04
C ILE A 618 30.71 -9.70 3.32
N LEU A 619 30.90 -10.50 4.36
CA LEU A 619 31.29 -10.00 5.67
C LEU A 619 32.80 -9.86 5.80
N LYS A 620 33.28 -8.85 6.53
CA LYS A 620 34.69 -8.64 6.89
C LYS A 620 35.63 -8.49 5.69
N ASP A 621 35.20 -7.79 4.64
CA ASP A 621 36.00 -7.47 3.47
C ASP A 621 36.19 -5.94 3.40
N GLU A 622 37.44 -5.46 3.44
CA GLU A 622 37.77 -4.04 3.48
C GLU A 622 37.36 -3.31 2.21
N ASP A 623 37.53 -3.93 1.03
CA ASP A 623 37.12 -3.32 -0.25
C ASP A 623 35.60 -3.14 -0.32
N VAL A 624 34.84 -4.10 0.23
CA VAL A 624 33.37 -4.01 0.32
C VAL A 624 32.95 -2.86 1.22
N ILE A 625 33.54 -2.77 2.43
CA ILE A 625 33.22 -1.67 3.36
C ILE A 625 33.59 -0.32 2.75
N GLU A 626 34.75 -0.20 2.11
CA GLU A 626 35.18 1.04 1.46
C GLU A 626 34.29 1.36 0.24
N GLY A 627 33.89 0.38 -0.55
CA GLY A 627 32.95 0.57 -1.68
C GLY A 627 31.60 1.08 -1.20
N LEU A 628 31.03 0.48 -0.15
CA LEU A 628 29.78 0.93 0.46
C LEU A 628 29.92 2.31 1.13
N ARG A 629 31.05 2.60 1.80
CA ARG A 629 31.33 3.92 2.37
C ARG A 629 31.35 5.00 1.31
N ARG A 630 32.01 4.74 0.17
CA ARG A 630 32.04 5.68 -0.98
C ARG A 630 30.66 5.89 -1.57
N ALA A 631 29.86 4.82 -1.70
CA ALA A 631 28.49 4.93 -2.18
C ALA A 631 27.64 5.79 -1.22
N LEU A 632 27.76 5.54 0.10
CA LEU A 632 27.09 6.32 1.13
C LEU A 632 27.46 7.80 1.10
N GLU A 633 28.73 8.12 0.84
CA GLU A 633 29.24 9.49 0.80
C GLU A 633 28.90 10.23 -0.49
N LYS A 634 28.97 9.55 -1.65
CA LYS A 634 29.11 10.20 -2.96
C LYS A 634 28.02 9.89 -3.96
N ASP A 635 27.19 8.84 -3.77
CA ASP A 635 26.15 8.56 -4.75
C ASP A 635 25.17 9.74 -4.83
N SER A 636 24.81 10.12 -6.04
CA SER A 636 23.95 11.26 -6.30
C SER A 636 22.54 11.05 -5.75
N TYR A 637 22.05 9.80 -5.75
CA TYR A 637 20.69 9.47 -5.39
C TYR A 637 20.57 8.93 -3.96
N PHE A 638 19.66 9.50 -3.19
CA PHE A 638 19.52 9.20 -1.75
C PHE A 638 19.24 7.72 -1.47
N ALA A 639 18.48 7.02 -2.34
CA ALA A 639 18.11 5.62 -2.06
C ALA A 639 19.32 4.67 -2.17
N VAL A 640 20.31 4.97 -3.02
CA VAL A 640 21.58 4.23 -3.07
C VAL A 640 22.39 4.48 -1.79
N ARG A 641 22.51 5.75 -1.35
CA ARG A 641 23.16 6.08 -0.08
C ARG A 641 22.48 5.39 1.10
N ARG A 642 21.14 5.38 1.11
CA ARG A 642 20.31 4.65 2.08
C ARG A 642 20.58 3.14 2.05
N ALA A 643 20.67 2.53 0.86
CA ALA A 643 20.97 1.10 0.71
C ALA A 643 22.39 0.77 1.20
N ALA A 644 23.35 1.64 0.94
CA ALA A 644 24.72 1.49 1.45
C ALA A 644 24.78 1.56 2.99
N ALA A 645 24.07 2.52 3.61
CA ALA A 645 23.96 2.58 5.07
C ALA A 645 23.35 1.31 5.67
N LYS A 646 22.29 0.79 5.05
CA LYS A 646 21.66 -0.48 5.47
C LYS A 646 22.63 -1.66 5.33
N ALA A 647 23.35 -1.77 4.21
CA ALA A 647 24.32 -2.82 3.96
C ALA A 647 25.45 -2.81 5.00
N LEU A 648 25.99 -1.65 5.35
CA LEU A 648 26.97 -1.49 6.44
C LEU A 648 26.42 -1.96 7.78
N GLY A 649 25.14 -1.67 8.07
CA GLY A 649 24.45 -2.14 9.27
C GLY A 649 24.28 -3.67 9.32
N GLU A 650 24.20 -4.35 8.18
CA GLU A 650 24.12 -5.82 8.07
C GLU A 650 25.50 -6.46 8.26
N ILE A 651 26.58 -5.84 7.77
CA ILE A 651 27.97 -6.29 7.91
C ILE A 651 28.42 -6.25 9.39
N ARG A 652 28.11 -5.20 10.11
CA ARG A 652 28.31 -5.05 11.57
C ARG A 652 29.74 -5.24 12.07
N THR A 653 30.75 -4.75 11.36
CA THR A 653 32.13 -4.62 11.88
C THR A 653 32.33 -3.21 12.46
N ASP A 654 33.43 -2.98 13.19
CA ASP A 654 33.76 -1.66 13.73
C ASP A 654 34.11 -0.66 12.61
N GLU A 655 34.70 -1.13 11.52
CA GLU A 655 34.97 -0.35 10.33
C GLU A 655 33.65 0.08 9.66
N ALA A 656 32.66 -0.84 9.57
CA ALA A 656 31.33 -0.53 9.06
C ALA A 656 30.59 0.48 9.96
N LYS A 657 30.72 0.35 11.30
CA LYS A 657 30.20 1.34 12.24
C LYS A 657 30.81 2.72 12.02
N THR A 658 32.14 2.76 11.83
CA THR A 658 32.85 4.01 11.54
C THR A 658 32.39 4.65 10.22
N ALA A 659 32.20 3.82 9.17
CA ALA A 659 31.68 4.29 7.88
C ALA A 659 30.27 4.89 8.00
N LEU A 660 29.41 4.38 8.87
CA LEU A 660 28.07 4.92 9.10
C LEU A 660 28.03 6.34 9.66
N ARG A 661 29.12 6.84 10.24
CA ARG A 661 29.22 8.26 10.68
C ARG A 661 28.98 9.24 9.53
N THR A 662 29.39 8.88 8.32
CA THR A 662 29.08 9.67 7.12
C THR A 662 27.58 9.75 6.86
N GLY A 663 26.86 8.62 7.01
CA GLY A 663 25.41 8.57 6.83
C GLY A 663 24.63 9.34 7.92
N VAL A 664 25.14 9.38 9.14
CA VAL A 664 24.58 10.19 10.25
C VAL A 664 24.65 11.70 9.95
N ALA A 665 25.62 12.13 9.18
CA ALA A 665 25.82 13.53 8.78
C ALA A 665 25.25 13.85 7.39
N ASP A 666 24.57 12.92 6.72
CA ASP A 666 24.02 13.14 5.37
C ASP A 666 23.02 14.31 5.36
N LYS A 667 23.02 15.07 4.28
CA LYS A 667 22.08 16.19 4.08
C LYS A 667 20.62 15.73 4.00
N ASP A 668 20.37 14.51 3.52
CA ASP A 668 19.06 13.92 3.34
C ASP A 668 18.65 13.13 4.61
N SER A 669 17.57 13.51 5.23
CA SER A 669 17.09 12.85 6.46
C SER A 669 16.73 11.37 6.27
N ARG A 670 16.35 10.96 5.06
CA ARG A 670 16.07 9.56 4.72
C ARG A 670 17.34 8.69 4.80
N VAL A 671 18.49 9.26 4.50
CA VAL A 671 19.79 8.59 4.65
C VAL A 671 20.23 8.57 6.12
N ARG A 672 20.07 9.70 6.85
CA ARG A 672 20.33 9.75 8.29
C ARG A 672 19.48 8.76 9.05
N ARG A 673 18.19 8.65 8.71
CA ARG A 673 17.26 7.66 9.23
C ARG A 673 17.79 6.22 9.06
N ALA A 674 18.24 5.87 7.86
CA ALA A 674 18.82 4.54 7.60
C ALA A 674 20.12 4.29 8.38
N ALA A 675 20.94 5.32 8.54
CA ALA A 675 22.17 5.24 9.36
C ALA A 675 21.84 5.02 10.86
N TYR A 676 20.81 5.71 11.39
CA TYR A 676 20.34 5.46 12.76
C TYR A 676 19.80 4.05 12.93
N GLU A 677 18.95 3.59 11.99
CA GLU A 677 18.42 2.22 12.01
C GLU A 677 19.55 1.18 11.95
N ALA A 678 20.57 1.42 11.12
CA ALA A 678 21.75 0.58 11.03
C ALA A 678 22.52 0.53 12.36
N LEU A 679 22.81 1.67 12.97
CA LEU A 679 23.49 1.75 14.27
C LEU A 679 22.78 0.99 15.39
N GLY A 680 21.45 0.87 15.33
CA GLY A 680 20.68 0.05 16.27
C GLY A 680 21.01 -1.44 16.24
N GLN A 681 21.81 -1.94 15.27
CA GLN A 681 22.26 -3.34 15.22
C GLN A 681 23.42 -3.63 16.20
N TRP A 682 24.15 -2.61 16.64
CA TRP A 682 25.19 -2.76 17.68
C TRP A 682 24.54 -2.76 19.06
N ARG A 683 24.43 -3.96 19.65
CA ARG A 683 23.74 -4.16 20.93
C ARG A 683 24.63 -3.72 22.10
N ALA A 684 24.02 -2.98 23.01
CA ALA A 684 24.67 -2.48 24.25
C ALA A 684 26.00 -1.73 23.97
N ASP A 685 26.16 -1.16 22.79
CA ASP A 685 27.33 -0.39 22.38
C ASP A 685 27.18 1.07 22.79
N ASP A 686 28.05 1.56 23.64
CA ASP A 686 27.98 2.92 24.17
C ASP A 686 28.16 3.98 23.09
N GLU A 687 29.05 3.79 22.11
CA GLU A 687 29.29 4.75 21.02
C GLU A 687 28.05 4.89 20.13
N ALA A 688 27.49 3.78 19.66
CA ALA A 688 26.27 3.79 18.87
C ALA A 688 25.10 4.42 19.65
N PHE A 689 24.98 4.09 20.94
CA PHE A 689 23.95 4.65 21.78
C PHE A 689 24.08 6.18 21.94
N GLU A 690 25.25 6.73 22.14
CA GLU A 690 25.44 8.20 22.27
C GLU A 690 25.04 8.92 20.98
N VAL A 691 25.38 8.37 19.81
CA VAL A 691 24.95 8.92 18.51
C VAL A 691 23.42 8.94 18.42
N LEU A 692 22.76 7.81 18.76
CA LEU A 692 21.30 7.68 18.72
C LEU A 692 20.60 8.57 19.74
N ALA A 693 21.14 8.65 20.96
CA ALA A 693 20.60 9.50 22.02
C ALA A 693 20.72 10.99 21.67
N LYS A 694 21.83 11.40 21.03
CA LYS A 694 22.00 12.74 20.49
C LYS A 694 20.96 13.01 19.38
N ALA A 695 20.83 12.08 18.40
CA ALA A 695 19.84 12.21 17.34
C ALA A 695 18.41 12.29 17.90
N TRP A 696 18.06 11.48 18.90
CA TRP A 696 16.76 11.54 19.57
C TRP A 696 16.46 12.92 20.16
N ARG A 697 17.45 13.61 20.72
CA ARG A 697 17.26 14.93 21.34
C ARG A 697 17.28 16.08 20.33
N GLU A 698 18.16 16.02 19.31
CA GLU A 698 18.57 17.18 18.51
C GLU A 698 18.11 17.12 17.05
N GLU A 699 17.75 15.93 16.52
CA GLU A 699 17.27 15.79 15.13
C GLU A 699 15.94 16.52 14.97
N LYS A 700 15.89 17.39 13.97
CA LYS A 700 14.73 18.22 13.68
C LYS A 700 13.72 17.51 12.79
N MET A 701 14.20 16.61 11.90
CA MET A 701 13.34 15.88 10.99
C MET A 701 12.63 14.77 11.74
N TYR A 702 11.31 14.82 11.80
CA TYR A 702 10.48 13.96 12.66
C TYR A 702 10.71 12.47 12.47
N TYR A 703 10.82 12.04 11.23
CA TYR A 703 10.98 10.61 10.90
C TYR A 703 12.36 10.08 11.28
N ALA A 704 13.39 10.88 11.05
CA ALA A 704 14.75 10.53 11.46
C ALA A 704 14.91 10.52 12.99
N ALA A 705 14.30 11.49 13.70
CA ALA A 705 14.25 11.47 15.16
C ALA A 705 13.52 10.23 15.70
N GLY A 706 12.37 9.89 15.12
CA GLY A 706 11.64 8.67 15.47
C GLY A 706 12.43 7.38 15.22
N ALA A 707 13.21 7.32 14.14
CA ALA A 707 14.08 6.18 13.83
C ALA A 707 15.20 6.00 14.88
N ALA A 708 15.73 7.09 15.43
CA ALA A 708 16.71 7.02 16.51
C ALA A 708 16.12 6.32 17.75
N ALA A 709 14.84 6.57 18.10
CA ALA A 709 14.18 5.87 19.19
C ALA A 709 14.01 4.37 18.93
N LEU A 710 13.57 3.99 17.73
CA LEU A 710 13.50 2.59 17.32
C LEU A 710 14.87 1.91 17.39
N ALA A 711 15.91 2.59 16.92
CA ALA A 711 17.27 2.10 16.92
C ALA A 711 17.82 1.91 18.36
N MET A 712 17.53 2.86 19.27
CA MET A 712 17.86 2.69 20.69
C MET A 712 17.16 1.47 21.29
N GLY A 713 15.87 1.27 21.00
CA GLY A 713 15.13 0.08 21.40
C GLY A 713 15.80 -1.22 20.93
N ALA A 714 16.20 -1.26 19.66
CA ALA A 714 16.85 -2.42 19.06
C ALA A 714 18.24 -2.68 19.63
N SER A 715 18.99 -1.65 19.97
CA SER A 715 20.33 -1.77 20.58
C SER A 715 20.28 -2.38 21.97
N ARG A 716 19.11 -2.30 22.65
CA ARG A 716 18.91 -2.77 24.03
C ARG A 716 19.97 -2.24 25.02
N HIS A 717 20.41 -1.03 24.81
CA HIS A 717 21.32 -0.38 25.70
C HIS A 717 20.64 -0.07 27.05
N ALA A 718 21.33 -0.21 28.16
CA ALA A 718 20.77 -0.06 29.52
C ALA A 718 20.10 1.30 29.77
N ARG A 719 20.64 2.38 29.18
CA ARG A 719 20.09 3.74 29.28
C ARG A 719 18.95 4.05 28.30
N ALA A 720 18.58 3.13 27.38
CA ALA A 720 17.65 3.41 26.30
C ALA A 720 16.22 3.68 26.81
N PHE A 721 15.77 2.92 27.82
CA PHE A 721 14.42 3.11 28.38
C PHE A 721 14.21 4.55 28.88
N GLU A 722 15.05 5.01 29.77
CA GLU A 722 14.96 6.36 30.35
C GLU A 722 15.12 7.46 29.30
N THR A 723 15.97 7.24 28.32
CA THR A 723 16.23 8.20 27.24
C THR A 723 15.01 8.32 26.32
N ILE A 724 14.39 7.22 25.89
CA ILE A 724 13.22 7.23 25.02
C ILE A 724 12.02 7.81 25.76
N ALA A 725 11.78 7.37 27.01
CA ALA A 725 10.60 7.77 27.78
C ALA A 725 10.53 9.29 28.00
N LYS A 726 11.67 9.96 28.19
CA LYS A 726 11.73 11.44 28.37
C LYS A 726 11.31 12.25 27.14
N GLY A 727 11.27 11.68 25.95
CA GLY A 727 11.00 12.40 24.72
C GLY A 727 9.71 11.99 23.99
N LEU A 728 8.84 11.20 24.58
CA LEU A 728 7.65 10.61 23.91
C LEU A 728 6.63 11.65 23.46
N ASP A 729 6.36 12.68 24.24
CA ASP A 729 5.27 13.63 24.00
C ASP A 729 5.69 14.84 23.13
N ARG A 730 6.77 14.74 22.36
CA ARG A 730 7.19 15.81 21.44
C ARG A 730 6.21 15.87 20.26
N PRO A 731 5.70 17.09 19.91
CA PRO A 731 4.88 17.25 18.72
C PRO A 731 5.64 16.83 17.45
N ALA A 732 4.95 16.11 16.56
CA ALA A 732 5.49 15.68 15.28
C ALA A 732 4.36 15.37 14.31
N HIS A 733 4.64 15.43 13.02
CA HIS A 733 3.75 14.97 11.96
C HIS A 733 3.26 13.54 12.23
N GLY A 734 1.94 13.30 12.17
CA GLY A 734 1.32 12.01 12.45
C GLY A 734 1.75 11.38 13.79
N SER A 735 2.23 12.20 14.75
CA SER A 735 2.79 11.74 16.03
C SER A 735 3.91 10.71 15.88
N ILE A 736 4.67 10.73 14.78
CA ILE A 736 5.65 9.69 14.45
C ILE A 736 6.73 9.51 15.53
N ILE A 737 7.12 10.57 16.22
CA ILE A 737 8.09 10.53 17.32
C ILE A 737 7.53 9.67 18.48
N THR A 738 6.31 9.97 18.94
CA THR A 738 5.64 9.19 19.98
C THR A 738 5.45 7.74 19.56
N ARG A 739 4.91 7.51 18.36
CA ARG A 739 4.65 6.16 17.80
C ARG A 739 5.91 5.31 17.77
N ASN A 740 7.00 5.84 17.23
CA ASN A 740 8.28 5.14 17.13
C ASN A 740 8.94 4.98 18.51
N GLY A 741 8.77 5.94 19.41
CA GLY A 741 9.23 5.83 20.80
C GLY A 741 8.55 4.67 21.54
N LEU A 742 7.22 4.52 21.42
CA LEU A 742 6.47 3.40 22.00
C LEU A 742 6.94 2.04 21.47
N LEU A 743 7.14 1.94 20.15
CA LEU A 743 7.66 0.73 19.52
C LEU A 743 9.12 0.45 19.93
N GLY A 744 9.93 1.49 20.12
CA GLY A 744 11.30 1.38 20.63
C GLY A 744 11.34 0.86 22.07
N LEU A 745 10.43 1.35 22.93
CA LEU A 745 10.29 0.81 24.30
C LEU A 745 9.93 -0.68 24.29
N ALA A 746 9.06 -1.11 23.38
CA ALA A 746 8.69 -2.52 23.23
C ALA A 746 9.89 -3.40 22.80
N ASP A 747 10.81 -2.87 21.99
CA ASP A 747 12.00 -3.61 21.54
C ASP A 747 13.02 -3.89 22.66
N LEU A 748 12.98 -3.13 23.73
CA LEU A 748 13.86 -3.32 24.90
C LEU A 748 13.59 -4.63 25.64
N ARG A 749 12.36 -5.16 25.55
CA ARG A 749 11.89 -6.34 26.31
C ARG A 749 11.92 -6.14 27.83
N ASP A 750 11.82 -4.90 28.27
CA ASP A 750 11.73 -4.55 29.69
C ASP A 750 10.24 -4.53 30.09
N PRO A 751 9.82 -5.30 31.13
CA PRO A 751 8.44 -5.26 31.59
C PRO A 751 7.94 -3.86 32.01
N LYS A 752 8.83 -2.96 32.45
CA LYS A 752 8.51 -1.56 32.75
C LYS A 752 7.89 -0.81 31.55
N ALA A 753 8.16 -1.27 30.32
CA ALA A 753 7.59 -0.67 29.13
C ALA A 753 6.07 -0.81 29.08
N ILE A 754 5.47 -1.81 29.71
CA ILE A 754 4.02 -2.00 29.78
C ILE A 754 3.37 -0.80 30.45
N ASP A 755 3.86 -0.41 31.65
CA ASP A 755 3.30 0.72 32.40
C ASP A 755 3.57 2.06 31.70
N ALA A 756 4.69 2.20 31.01
CA ALA A 756 5.03 3.40 30.23
C ALA A 756 4.16 3.55 28.96
N ILE A 757 3.76 2.44 28.33
CA ILE A 757 2.96 2.44 27.08
C ILE A 757 1.45 2.52 27.36
N ARG A 758 0.98 1.86 28.43
CA ARG A 758 -0.45 1.76 28.77
C ARG A 758 -1.22 3.10 28.70
N PRO A 759 -0.73 4.24 29.23
CA PRO A 759 -1.44 5.51 29.17
C PRO A 759 -1.69 6.03 27.74
N TYR A 760 -0.96 5.50 26.75
CA TYR A 760 -1.11 5.88 25.35
C TYR A 760 -2.20 5.08 24.62
N THR A 761 -2.81 4.06 25.23
CA THR A 761 -3.99 3.35 24.71
C THR A 761 -5.30 4.07 25.03
N GLU A 762 -5.29 4.97 26.01
CA GLU A 762 -6.48 5.61 26.56
C GLU A 762 -7.13 6.61 25.58
N PRO A 763 -8.45 6.79 25.62
CA PRO A 763 -9.14 7.86 24.91
C PRO A 763 -8.57 9.24 25.27
N GLY A 764 -8.52 10.15 24.28
CA GLY A 764 -7.89 11.47 24.42
C GLY A 764 -6.46 11.56 23.88
N ARG A 765 -5.81 10.43 23.66
CA ARG A 765 -4.57 10.35 22.88
C ARG A 765 -4.90 10.32 21.39
N ALA A 766 -4.00 10.84 20.56
CA ALA A 766 -4.19 10.79 19.10
C ALA A 766 -4.40 9.34 18.62
N GLU A 767 -5.28 9.16 17.66
CA GLU A 767 -5.79 7.86 17.21
C GLU A 767 -4.66 6.95 16.72
N PHE A 768 -3.70 7.49 15.96
CA PHE A 768 -2.50 6.76 15.51
C PHE A 768 -1.57 6.36 16.67
N VAL A 769 -1.50 7.18 17.73
CA VAL A 769 -0.73 6.86 18.93
C VAL A 769 -1.38 5.69 19.66
N ARG A 770 -2.70 5.69 19.82
CA ARG A 770 -3.45 4.58 20.44
C ARG A 770 -3.23 3.27 19.70
N GLN A 771 -3.32 3.30 18.36
CA GLN A 771 -3.02 2.14 17.52
C GLN A 771 -1.59 1.61 17.77
N SER A 772 -0.60 2.50 17.74
CA SER A 772 0.81 2.12 17.95
C SER A 772 1.09 1.62 19.36
N ALA A 773 0.40 2.16 20.37
CA ALA A 773 0.48 1.68 21.74
C ALA A 773 -0.04 0.24 21.87
N CYS A 774 -1.20 -0.07 21.27
CA CYS A 774 -1.70 -1.45 21.22
C CYS A 774 -0.69 -2.39 20.56
N MET A 775 -0.14 -2.01 19.40
CA MET A 775 0.86 -2.81 18.69
C MET A 775 2.14 -3.01 19.50
N ALA A 776 2.59 -1.99 20.24
CA ALA A 776 3.74 -2.08 21.12
C ALA A 776 3.49 -3.06 22.28
N LEU A 777 2.33 -3.00 22.92
CA LEU A 777 1.91 -3.97 23.94
C LEU A 777 1.84 -5.39 23.38
N GLY A 778 1.23 -5.58 22.21
CA GLY A 778 1.17 -6.89 21.55
C GLY A 778 2.56 -7.47 21.27
N LYS A 779 3.52 -6.63 20.87
CA LYS A 779 4.92 -7.03 20.69
C LYS A 779 5.58 -7.48 22.00
N ILE A 780 5.31 -6.78 23.09
CA ILE A 780 5.80 -7.17 24.41
C ILE A 780 5.19 -8.52 24.81
N GLY A 781 3.88 -8.71 24.64
CA GLY A 781 3.18 -9.96 24.98
C GLY A 781 3.62 -11.17 24.12
N ASP A 782 4.10 -10.95 22.88
CA ASP A 782 4.75 -12.01 22.09
C ASP A 782 6.16 -12.37 22.65
N LEU A 783 6.87 -11.40 23.21
CA LEU A 783 8.24 -11.54 23.68
C LEU A 783 8.35 -11.99 25.15
N LEU A 784 7.40 -11.62 26.01
CA LEU A 784 7.36 -11.91 27.45
C LEU A 784 6.11 -12.75 27.76
N GLU A 785 6.28 -14.06 27.77
CA GLU A 785 5.15 -15.01 27.92
C GLU A 785 4.43 -14.87 29.27
N ASP A 786 5.16 -14.53 30.32
CA ASP A 786 4.64 -14.30 31.68
C ASP A 786 3.74 -13.04 31.78
N LYS A 787 3.81 -12.13 30.81
CA LYS A 787 3.01 -10.89 30.74
C LYS A 787 1.86 -10.98 29.73
N ARG A 788 1.71 -12.11 29.05
CA ARG A 788 0.72 -12.27 27.96
C ARG A 788 -0.71 -12.11 28.45
N ASP A 789 -1.06 -12.70 29.58
CA ASP A 789 -2.41 -12.62 30.13
C ASP A 789 -2.75 -11.18 30.55
N ASP A 790 -1.86 -10.49 31.24
CA ASP A 790 -2.04 -9.08 31.65
C ASP A 790 -2.26 -8.17 30.43
N ILE A 791 -1.46 -8.35 29.39
CA ILE A 791 -1.53 -7.54 28.16
C ILE A 791 -2.80 -7.87 27.35
N ARG A 792 -3.19 -9.15 27.25
CA ARG A 792 -4.46 -9.52 26.61
C ARG A 792 -5.63 -8.82 27.30
N ASP A 793 -5.66 -8.82 28.63
CA ASP A 793 -6.77 -8.25 29.40
C ASP A 793 -6.85 -6.71 29.22
N LEU A 794 -5.73 -6.05 28.92
CA LEU A 794 -5.70 -4.64 28.49
C LEU A 794 -6.22 -4.44 27.04
N LEU A 795 -5.93 -5.37 26.13
CA LEU A 795 -6.22 -5.22 24.70
C LEU A 795 -7.64 -5.68 24.33
N VAL A 796 -8.20 -6.70 24.98
CA VAL A 796 -9.51 -7.26 24.64
C VAL A 796 -10.64 -6.22 24.69
N PRO A 797 -10.77 -5.32 25.67
CA PRO A 797 -11.76 -4.27 25.63
C PRO A 797 -11.65 -3.33 24.43
N LEU A 798 -10.41 -3.10 23.95
CA LEU A 798 -10.13 -2.16 22.87
C LEU A 798 -10.54 -2.69 21.49
N VAL A 799 -10.82 -4.00 21.30
CA VAL A 799 -11.34 -4.51 20.04
C VAL A 799 -12.77 -4.02 19.73
N ARG A 800 -13.42 -3.38 20.71
CA ARG A 800 -14.74 -2.74 20.58
C ARG A 800 -14.71 -1.24 20.85
N ASP A 801 -13.54 -0.62 20.83
CA ASP A 801 -13.38 0.82 21.04
C ASP A 801 -14.20 1.62 20.00
N ALA A 802 -14.65 2.79 20.37
CA ALA A 802 -15.38 3.67 19.46
C ALA A 802 -14.54 4.05 18.23
N ASN A 803 -13.23 4.27 18.44
CA ASN A 803 -12.30 4.58 17.37
C ASN A 803 -11.81 3.30 16.66
N TYR A 804 -11.99 3.24 15.36
CA TYR A 804 -11.63 2.06 14.56
C TYR A 804 -10.12 1.77 14.55
N ARG A 805 -9.24 2.79 14.67
CA ARG A 805 -7.77 2.59 14.71
C ARG A 805 -7.35 1.87 16.01
N ALA A 806 -7.99 2.21 17.14
CA ALA A 806 -7.77 1.51 18.39
C ALA A 806 -8.25 0.04 18.29
N ARG A 807 -9.46 -0.18 17.69
CA ARG A 807 -9.95 -1.55 17.43
C ARG A 807 -8.95 -2.34 16.61
N PHE A 808 -8.53 -1.78 15.49
CA PHE A 808 -7.62 -2.44 14.54
C PHE A 808 -6.24 -2.69 15.16
N GLY A 809 -5.70 -1.72 15.92
CA GLY A 809 -4.45 -1.89 16.67
C GLY A 809 -4.51 -3.00 17.70
N ALA A 810 -5.62 -3.11 18.44
CA ALA A 810 -5.82 -4.19 19.42
C ALA A 810 -5.95 -5.57 18.75
N ILE A 811 -6.68 -5.67 17.61
CA ILE A 811 -6.77 -6.88 16.80
C ILE A 811 -5.37 -7.34 16.34
N GLN A 812 -4.58 -6.41 15.80
CA GLN A 812 -3.21 -6.70 15.37
C GLN A 812 -2.31 -7.15 16.53
N ALA A 813 -2.44 -6.51 17.68
CA ALA A 813 -1.67 -6.84 18.86
C ALA A 813 -1.98 -8.25 19.38
N LEU A 814 -3.27 -8.62 19.47
CA LEU A 814 -3.69 -9.95 19.87
C LEU A 814 -3.24 -11.04 18.88
N ALA A 815 -3.27 -10.74 17.59
CA ALA A 815 -2.72 -11.62 16.56
C ALA A 815 -1.20 -11.81 16.73
N ALA A 816 -0.46 -10.71 16.98
CA ALA A 816 0.97 -10.76 17.21
C ALA A 816 1.34 -11.59 18.45
N MET A 817 0.55 -11.54 19.52
CA MET A 817 0.73 -12.36 20.71
C MET A 817 0.47 -13.84 20.46
N GLY A 818 -0.44 -14.18 19.54
CA GLY A 818 -0.85 -15.56 19.29
C GLY A 818 -1.52 -16.21 20.50
N ASP A 819 -2.39 -15.46 21.22
CA ASP A 819 -3.11 -15.96 22.39
C ASP A 819 -4.47 -16.54 21.99
N PRO A 820 -4.69 -17.88 22.13
CA PRO A 820 -5.94 -18.52 21.73
C PRO A 820 -7.16 -18.03 22.55
N LYS A 821 -6.96 -17.49 23.75
CA LYS A 821 -8.04 -16.94 24.57
C LYS A 821 -8.71 -15.71 23.95
N ALA A 822 -8.05 -15.03 23.01
CA ALA A 822 -8.60 -13.86 22.30
C ALA A 822 -9.56 -14.24 21.15
N VAL A 823 -9.54 -15.49 20.67
CA VAL A 823 -10.28 -15.93 19.45
C VAL A 823 -11.78 -15.69 19.57
N GLY A 824 -12.36 -15.92 20.74
CA GLY A 824 -13.81 -15.73 20.97
C GLY A 824 -14.27 -14.28 20.76
N GLU A 825 -13.50 -13.30 21.24
CA GLU A 825 -13.82 -11.88 21.05
C GLU A 825 -13.55 -11.42 19.60
N LEU A 826 -12.47 -11.92 18.98
CA LEU A 826 -12.18 -11.63 17.58
C LEU A 826 -13.25 -12.16 16.61
N ARG A 827 -13.89 -13.31 16.89
CA ARG A 827 -15.04 -13.81 16.11
C ARG A 827 -16.22 -12.84 16.16
N LYS A 828 -16.54 -12.30 17.32
CA LYS A 828 -17.61 -11.31 17.45
C LYS A 828 -17.34 -10.06 16.62
N VAL A 829 -16.08 -9.61 16.58
CA VAL A 829 -15.67 -8.48 15.72
C VAL A 829 -15.80 -8.85 14.25
N GLN A 830 -15.35 -10.04 13.85
CA GLN A 830 -15.48 -10.54 12.49
C GLN A 830 -16.94 -10.55 11.99
N GLU A 831 -17.88 -10.85 12.88
CA GLU A 831 -19.31 -10.97 12.55
C GLU A 831 -20.06 -9.63 12.57
N SER A 832 -19.65 -8.66 13.37
CA SER A 832 -20.49 -7.50 13.71
C SER A 832 -19.85 -6.11 13.52
N ASP A 833 -18.54 -6.00 13.24
CA ASP A 833 -17.96 -4.69 13.01
C ASP A 833 -18.51 -4.07 11.71
N PRO A 834 -18.92 -2.79 11.72
CA PRO A 834 -19.47 -2.15 10.52
C PRO A 834 -18.44 -2.04 9.37
N LEU A 835 -17.15 -1.93 9.69
CA LEU A 835 -16.09 -1.72 8.71
C LEU A 835 -15.53 -3.06 8.21
N GLY A 836 -15.59 -3.32 6.93
CA GLY A 836 -15.16 -4.57 6.29
C GLY A 836 -13.69 -4.89 6.55
N PHE A 837 -12.81 -3.87 6.48
CA PHE A 837 -11.38 -4.08 6.75
C PHE A 837 -11.09 -4.47 8.22
N VAL A 838 -11.93 -4.04 9.17
CA VAL A 838 -11.82 -4.47 10.58
C VAL A 838 -12.28 -5.93 10.71
N ARG A 839 -13.41 -6.33 10.06
CA ARG A 839 -13.87 -7.73 9.99
C ARG A 839 -12.79 -8.62 9.35
N ARG A 840 -12.21 -8.19 8.23
CA ARG A 840 -11.09 -8.88 7.56
C ARG A 840 -9.88 -8.99 8.49
N GLY A 841 -9.53 -7.91 9.20
CA GLY A 841 -8.46 -7.91 10.19
C GLY A 841 -8.67 -8.94 11.30
N ALA A 842 -9.89 -9.05 11.83
CA ALA A 842 -10.25 -10.03 12.83
C ALA A 842 -10.19 -11.48 12.29
N ARG A 843 -10.69 -11.75 11.08
CA ARG A 843 -10.60 -13.05 10.40
C ARG A 843 -9.14 -13.49 10.24
N ARG A 844 -8.26 -12.59 9.77
CA ARG A 844 -6.82 -12.85 9.63
C ARG A 844 -6.13 -13.06 10.98
N ALA A 845 -6.50 -12.29 12.00
CA ALA A 845 -5.96 -12.41 13.34
C ALA A 845 -6.27 -13.78 13.95
N ILE A 846 -7.49 -14.29 13.81
CA ILE A 846 -7.90 -15.62 14.26
C ILE A 846 -7.01 -16.69 13.61
N LYS A 847 -6.85 -16.64 12.29
CA LYS A 847 -6.02 -17.57 11.54
C LYS A 847 -4.57 -17.53 12.01
N GLN A 848 -4.00 -16.33 12.13
CA GLN A 848 -2.62 -16.14 12.63
C GLN A 848 -2.42 -16.71 14.04
N ILE A 849 -3.39 -16.53 14.93
CA ILE A 849 -3.35 -17.11 16.27
C ILE A 849 -3.32 -18.64 16.20
N GLN A 850 -4.18 -19.24 15.38
CA GLN A 850 -4.25 -20.69 15.19
C GLN A 850 -2.92 -21.26 14.67
N GLU A 851 -2.33 -20.61 13.66
CA GLU A 851 -1.03 -20.98 13.10
C GLU A 851 0.09 -20.89 14.16
N LYS A 852 0.16 -19.79 14.90
CA LYS A 852 1.14 -19.63 15.98
C LYS A 852 0.99 -20.69 17.08
N VAL A 853 -0.25 -21.05 17.44
CA VAL A 853 -0.52 -22.14 18.40
C VAL A 853 -0.01 -23.46 17.84
N ALA A 854 -0.35 -23.79 16.59
CA ALA A 854 0.13 -25.02 15.94
C ALA A 854 1.67 -25.06 15.84
N GLU A 855 2.32 -23.95 15.47
CA GLU A 855 3.81 -23.86 15.45
C GLU A 855 4.41 -24.07 16.85
N ARG A 856 3.80 -23.50 17.89
CA ARG A 856 4.28 -23.67 19.27
C ARG A 856 4.14 -25.13 19.71
N SER A 857 2.99 -25.77 19.44
CA SER A 857 2.78 -27.19 19.74
C SER A 857 3.81 -28.06 19.04
N LYS A 858 4.03 -27.86 17.74
CA LYS A 858 5.05 -28.60 16.97
C LYS A 858 6.47 -28.39 17.51
N LYS A 859 6.84 -27.19 17.97
CA LYS A 859 8.13 -26.94 18.58
C LYS A 859 8.29 -27.66 19.92
N VAL A 860 7.21 -27.73 20.72
CA VAL A 860 7.21 -28.48 21.98
C VAL A 860 7.40 -29.97 21.72
N GLU A 861 6.66 -30.54 20.75
CA GLU A 861 6.83 -31.94 20.33
C GLU A 861 8.25 -32.24 19.87
N GLN A 862 8.82 -31.40 18.99
CA GLN A 862 10.19 -31.53 18.51
C GLN A 862 11.22 -31.41 19.65
N GLN A 863 11.00 -30.56 20.62
CA GLN A 863 11.88 -30.44 21.78
C GLN A 863 11.81 -31.69 22.66
N GLN A 864 10.62 -32.22 22.90
CA GLN A 864 10.42 -33.45 23.65
C GLN A 864 11.10 -34.64 22.96
N GLU A 865 10.95 -34.77 21.64
CA GLU A 865 11.63 -35.79 20.86
C GLU A 865 13.17 -35.63 20.89
N LEU A 866 13.67 -34.39 20.79
CA LEU A 866 15.09 -34.11 20.91
C LEU A 866 15.62 -34.47 22.30
N ASP A 867 14.90 -34.19 23.36
CA ASP A 867 15.30 -34.51 24.74
C ASP A 867 15.26 -36.03 24.95
N LYS A 868 14.28 -36.74 24.42
CA LYS A 868 14.26 -38.22 24.41
C LYS A 868 15.45 -38.82 23.66
N LEU A 869 15.78 -38.30 22.46
CA LEU A 869 16.94 -38.72 21.70
C LEU A 869 18.28 -38.43 22.46
N LYS A 870 18.36 -37.33 23.18
CA LYS A 870 19.56 -37.05 23.98
C LYS A 870 19.71 -38.04 25.12
N GLU A 871 18.64 -38.43 25.82
CA GLU A 871 18.68 -39.41 26.91
C GLU A 871 19.04 -40.82 26.36
N GLU A 872 18.40 -41.23 25.22
CA GLU A 872 18.79 -42.47 24.50
C GLU A 872 20.26 -42.49 24.11
N ASN A 873 20.79 -41.36 23.60
CA ASN A 873 22.19 -41.22 23.22
C ASN A 873 23.11 -41.30 24.42
N LYS A 874 22.72 -40.74 25.55
CA LYS A 874 23.43 -40.82 26.82
C LYS A 874 23.51 -42.28 27.31
N ASP A 875 22.37 -43.01 27.25
CA ASP A 875 22.29 -44.42 27.63
C ASP A 875 23.15 -45.31 26.68
N LEU A 876 23.10 -45.03 25.39
CA LEU A 876 23.93 -45.73 24.41
C LEU A 876 25.40 -45.50 24.65
N LYS A 877 25.82 -44.25 24.96
CA LYS A 877 27.23 -43.96 25.31
C LYS A 877 27.65 -44.70 26.58
N ALA A 878 26.81 -44.76 27.58
CA ALA A 878 27.11 -45.51 28.83
C ALA A 878 27.24 -47.03 28.56
N ARG A 879 26.39 -47.59 27.67
CA ARG A 879 26.47 -48.98 27.25
C ARG A 879 27.75 -49.27 26.44
N VAL A 880 28.11 -48.38 25.51
CA VAL A 880 29.37 -48.49 24.74
C VAL A 880 30.56 -48.45 25.67
N ALA A 881 30.68 -47.47 26.59
CA ALA A 881 31.78 -47.40 27.56
C ALA A 881 31.87 -48.65 28.44
N LYS A 882 30.72 -49.24 28.83
CA LYS A 882 30.69 -50.50 29.59
C LYS A 882 31.22 -51.67 28.73
N LEU A 883 30.85 -51.76 27.47
CA LEU A 883 31.34 -52.78 26.56
C LEU A 883 32.84 -52.59 26.25
N GLU A 884 33.30 -51.39 26.04
CA GLU A 884 34.73 -51.05 25.89
C GLU A 884 35.55 -51.53 27.11
N SER A 885 35.09 -51.22 28.33
CA SER A 885 35.70 -51.71 29.56
C SER A 885 35.69 -53.23 29.70
N GLN A 886 34.64 -53.93 29.18
CA GLN A 886 34.58 -55.37 29.19
C GLN A 886 35.58 -55.99 28.15
N VAL A 887 35.67 -55.38 26.96
CA VAL A 887 36.64 -55.78 25.93
C VAL A 887 38.09 -55.60 26.40
N GLU A 888 38.39 -54.44 27.03
CA GLU A 888 39.71 -54.22 27.66
C GLU A 888 40.07 -55.27 28.69
N LYS A 889 39.11 -55.67 29.55
CA LYS A 889 39.31 -56.72 30.54
C LYS A 889 39.57 -58.13 29.93
N VAL A 890 38.94 -58.40 28.79
CA VAL A 890 39.13 -59.67 28.04
C VAL A 890 40.48 -59.65 27.33
N LEU A 891 40.89 -58.51 26.73
CA LEU A 891 42.18 -58.39 26.05
C LEU A 891 43.37 -58.43 27.06
N LYS A 892 43.19 -57.90 28.31
CA LYS A 892 44.20 -58.02 29.37
C LYS A 892 44.32 -59.43 29.98
N LYS A 893 43.38 -60.34 29.73
CA LYS A 893 43.39 -61.75 30.18
C LYS A 893 43.95 -62.75 29.15
N ARG A 894 44.17 -62.30 27.89
CA ARG A 894 44.97 -62.98 26.86
C ARG A 894 46.41 -62.46 26.84
#